data_1d90405add8fbf9b7d22932581a0cbe6
#
_entry.id   1d90405add8fbf9b7d22932581a0cbe6
#
_cell.length_a   1.000
_cell.length_b   1.000
_cell.length_c   1.000
_cell.angle_alpha   90.00
_cell.angle_beta   90.00
_cell.angle_gamma   90.00
#
_symmetry.space_group_name_H-M   'P 1'
#
loop_
_entity.id
_entity.type
_entity.pdbx_description
1 polymer ?
#
loop_
_entity_poly.entity_id
_entity_poly.type
_entity_poly.pdbx_seq_one_letter_code
_entity_poly.pdbx_strand_id
1 'polypeptide(L)'
;MMQMHRKTKKCAALGCSALITASLLTTLPALPSSAANSVCINEVCTKNTQLAAPDGQFYDYIELYNNSSSSVSLDGYGLSDDEAVPYAFKFPSGTTIGAKSYLVIYCDVKESVSFLGTDFGLSKDGENLVFSNQNSIMERFEVPALADDTAYARVPDGSDSFAVLNQLSAGKTNPTNAVNEVVVSKPQFSKGSGFYSNGFSLTLSAPSGSTIYYTTNGSDPTTSSTRDSSPIEIYDKSSEENVYSAITNIAPTGYGAPTEPVKKAMIVRAIAVDSQGRTSEIETNSYFIGYTNNDCETKMRVVSLVTDPSNLFDDEKGIYVLGNKANQGGGMGGMMGGFGGVAPANYTQSGREWERPANFTLFENGQEKFSANIGIRIHGAYTRQDPQKSFNIYARSDYGPSKLNYDFFDGKLLNYKGKVIDSFDSLTLRTGANDKDTKIRDRLNQEMVSDRDIGMLLQTECIVFIDGEYWGVYNLMEKISKDYVSDHFKVKAGDVCIIKTDEQTDGSDQGWQDYQTLKQFAQSANFSNADSVEQFYSLCDAKSFADYMATELILGNSDFGNNNYALWKTETVDPEKVYADGKWRFLLFDTEYGQGLYGQSNANTNAFQSLKSKNTWLTKMFFGLLDNSAKFRELFVTCYYDLCNENYSASKVTSRLNELISAYSPAMPESLERWGAKGAGGNTWGGDWGNMDWGNMDWGNMGGDPNMGNQDWGNMGNQDWGNMGNQDWQNMGNQDWGNMGDQNWNQQPVQPAPGDPNQPGQQPGQDPNQPGQQPQQVDYAQQFSNNVSPIQTFWNSRDTNAKQHLVNYLGNKVTNQTCTVSISNQSSQGDLLLNTLTLPYNSWSGTYLMEMPITISAEGKNGYRFAGWKVSGAEFASGNSSSLNATLTPTSQTVSIQAMYTASEGFNQADVRTLLAYLSGQSKLSSSVASEYDLDGNGKLTSEDLVLLKRQVR
;
A
#
# COMPACT_ATOMS: atom_id res chain seq x y z
N MET A 1 -0.64 -24.71 -4.56
CA MET A 1 0.20 -23.52 -4.86
C MET A 1 0.87 -23.74 -6.21
N MET A 2 0.45 -23.05 -7.23
CA MET A 2 1.02 -23.20 -8.57
C MET A 2 2.09 -22.14 -8.77
N GLN A 3 3.33 -22.57 -9.00
CA GLN A 3 4.38 -21.69 -9.50
C GLN A 3 4.20 -21.47 -11.00
N MET A 4 4.10 -20.21 -11.40
CA MET A 4 4.11 -19.84 -12.81
C MET A 4 5.54 -19.82 -13.37
N HIS A 5 5.74 -20.51 -14.47
CA HIS A 5 6.96 -20.49 -15.26
C HIS A 5 7.20 -19.10 -15.88
N ARG A 6 8.24 -18.43 -15.46
CA ARG A 6 8.84 -17.33 -16.23
C ARG A 6 9.71 -17.89 -17.34
N LYS A 7 9.33 -17.66 -18.58
CA LYS A 7 10.23 -17.80 -19.74
C LYS A 7 11.17 -16.61 -19.78
N THR A 8 12.38 -16.78 -19.28
CA THR A 8 13.50 -15.86 -19.52
C THR A 8 14.05 -16.05 -20.94
N LYS A 9 13.84 -15.09 -21.81
CA LYS A 9 14.64 -14.98 -23.06
C LYS A 9 16.00 -14.39 -22.69
N LYS A 10 17.05 -15.19 -22.80
CA LYS A 10 18.45 -14.74 -22.78
C LYS A 10 18.76 -13.97 -24.07
N CYS A 11 19.03 -12.68 -23.99
CA CYS A 11 19.80 -11.98 -25.03
C CYS A 11 21.29 -12.08 -24.72
N ALA A 12 22.02 -12.68 -25.61
CA ALA A 12 23.47 -12.74 -25.56
C ALA A 12 24.06 -11.36 -25.98
N ALA A 13 24.84 -10.76 -25.12
CA ALA A 13 25.65 -9.60 -25.44
C ALA A 13 26.95 -10.06 -26.10
N LEU A 14 27.20 -9.62 -27.33
CA LEU A 14 28.54 -9.60 -27.93
C LEU A 14 28.99 -8.15 -28.01
N GLY A 15 30.10 -7.86 -27.34
CA GLY A 15 30.73 -6.58 -27.38
C GLY A 15 31.51 -6.36 -28.68
N CYS A 16 31.57 -5.12 -29.11
CA CYS A 16 32.68 -4.57 -29.92
C CYS A 16 32.81 -3.08 -29.65
N SER A 17 33.95 -2.72 -29.07
CA SER A 17 34.43 -1.34 -28.97
C SER A 17 34.88 -0.83 -30.34
N ALA A 18 34.51 0.39 -30.71
CA ALA A 18 35.32 1.26 -31.56
C ALA A 18 34.90 2.71 -31.39
N LEU A 19 35.82 3.53 -30.92
CA LEU A 19 35.79 4.99 -31.00
C LEU A 19 35.69 5.48 -32.43
N ILE A 20 34.82 6.42 -32.74
CA ILE A 20 35.08 7.48 -33.73
C ILE A 20 34.35 8.73 -33.31
N THR A 21 35.07 9.76 -32.91
CA THR A 21 34.65 11.15 -32.81
C THR A 21 34.42 11.74 -34.19
N ALA A 22 33.21 12.21 -34.48
CA ALA A 22 33.01 13.16 -35.58
C ALA A 22 31.80 14.06 -35.20
N SER A 23 32.12 15.29 -34.90
CA SER A 23 31.15 16.39 -34.76
C SER A 23 30.48 16.66 -36.11
N LEU A 24 29.17 16.46 -36.17
CA LEU A 24 28.31 17.01 -37.20
C LEU A 24 27.18 17.75 -36.53
N LEU A 25 27.23 19.08 -36.56
CA LEU A 25 26.07 19.93 -36.39
C LEU A 25 25.11 19.58 -37.55
N THR A 26 24.09 18.83 -37.28
CA THR A 26 22.89 18.78 -38.13
C THR A 26 21.81 19.55 -37.45
N THR A 27 21.39 20.64 -38.04
CA THR A 27 20.16 21.35 -37.77
C THR A 27 19.02 20.34 -37.81
N LEU A 28 18.41 20.05 -36.64
CA LEU A 28 17.16 19.31 -36.58
C LEU A 28 16.12 20.14 -37.34
N PRO A 29 15.38 19.54 -38.31
CA PRO A 29 14.27 20.23 -38.89
C PRO A 29 13.25 20.51 -37.80
N ALA A 30 12.69 21.71 -37.77
CA ALA A 30 11.53 22.06 -36.97
C ALA A 30 10.48 20.95 -37.15
N LEU A 31 9.98 20.42 -36.03
CA LEU A 31 8.84 19.51 -36.05
C LEU A 31 7.75 20.19 -36.87
N PRO A 32 7.17 19.52 -37.89
CA PRO A 32 6.06 20.10 -38.61
C PRO A 32 4.95 20.34 -37.58
N SER A 33 4.37 21.54 -37.60
CA SER A 33 3.05 21.81 -37.01
C SER A 33 2.16 20.61 -37.35
N SER A 34 1.48 20.01 -36.39
CA SER A 34 0.72 18.78 -36.52
C SER A 34 -0.02 18.72 -37.87
N ALA A 35 0.55 17.92 -38.81
CA ALA A 35 -0.28 17.45 -39.91
C ALA A 35 -1.30 16.55 -39.22
N ALA A 36 -2.56 16.99 -39.20
CA ALA A 36 -3.65 16.18 -38.67
C ALA A 36 -3.48 14.75 -39.20
N ASN A 37 -3.35 13.76 -38.33
CA ASN A 37 -3.24 12.37 -38.72
C ASN A 37 -4.40 12.07 -39.64
N SER A 38 -4.13 11.50 -40.82
CA SER A 38 -5.17 11.22 -41.79
C SER A 38 -6.25 10.28 -41.23
N VAL A 39 -5.90 9.47 -40.23
CA VAL A 39 -6.83 8.61 -39.49
C VAL A 39 -6.67 8.92 -37.99
N CYS A 40 -7.78 9.01 -37.28
CA CYS A 40 -7.82 9.30 -35.84
C CYS A 40 -8.92 8.44 -35.17
N ILE A 41 -8.81 8.28 -33.84
CA ILE A 41 -9.93 7.76 -33.02
C ILE A 41 -11.05 8.82 -33.04
N ASN A 42 -12.26 8.42 -33.39
CA ASN A 42 -13.37 9.32 -33.62
C ASN A 42 -14.52 9.21 -32.62
N GLU A 43 -14.85 7.98 -32.19
CA GLU A 43 -15.90 7.70 -31.22
C GLU A 43 -15.50 6.47 -30.39
N VAL A 44 -15.73 6.52 -29.07
CA VAL A 44 -15.48 5.42 -28.13
C VAL A 44 -16.68 5.27 -27.22
N CYS A 45 -17.21 4.05 -27.12
CA CYS A 45 -18.26 3.68 -26.18
C CYS A 45 -17.77 2.56 -25.28
N THR A 46 -17.72 2.83 -23.98
CA THR A 46 -17.16 1.92 -22.96
C THR A 46 -18.21 1.02 -22.27
N LYS A 47 -19.49 1.22 -22.62
CA LYS A 47 -20.58 0.34 -22.19
C LYS A 47 -21.76 0.46 -23.15
N ASN A 48 -21.82 -0.46 -24.12
CA ASN A 48 -22.84 -0.48 -25.16
C ASN A 48 -23.87 -1.59 -24.90
N THR A 49 -25.15 -1.23 -24.79
CA THR A 49 -26.26 -2.17 -24.68
C THR A 49 -27.32 -1.95 -25.78
N GLN A 50 -27.10 -0.98 -26.69
CA GLN A 50 -28.10 -0.56 -27.69
C GLN A 50 -27.69 -0.86 -29.14
N LEU A 51 -26.41 -0.73 -29.48
CA LEU A 51 -25.94 -0.89 -30.85
C LEU A 51 -25.33 -2.29 -31.06
N ALA A 52 -26.09 -3.16 -31.73
CA ALA A 52 -25.65 -4.53 -31.96
C ALA A 52 -24.52 -4.60 -33.01
N ALA A 53 -23.51 -5.43 -32.76
CA ALA A 53 -22.48 -5.83 -33.69
C ALA A 53 -23.08 -6.74 -34.81
N PRO A 54 -22.32 -7.07 -35.88
CA PRO A 54 -22.81 -7.90 -36.95
C PRO A 54 -23.30 -9.32 -36.57
N ASP A 55 -22.86 -9.84 -35.41
CA ASP A 55 -23.30 -11.11 -34.82
C ASP A 55 -24.56 -10.99 -33.94
N GLY A 56 -25.06 -9.77 -33.75
CA GLY A 56 -26.21 -9.48 -32.91
C GLY A 56 -25.92 -9.30 -31.43
N GLN A 57 -24.66 -9.38 -31.01
CA GLN A 57 -24.22 -9.12 -29.63
C GLN A 57 -23.93 -7.65 -29.44
N PHE A 58 -23.84 -7.23 -28.17
CA PHE A 58 -23.52 -5.85 -27.80
C PHE A 58 -22.10 -5.84 -27.19
N TYR A 59 -21.18 -5.19 -27.91
CA TYR A 59 -19.80 -5.00 -27.48
C TYR A 59 -19.51 -3.52 -27.32
N ASP A 60 -18.62 -3.17 -26.44
CA ASP A 60 -17.98 -1.87 -26.40
C ASP A 60 -17.20 -1.67 -27.69
N TYR A 61 -16.93 -0.43 -28.11
CA TYR A 61 -16.28 -0.22 -29.40
C TYR A 61 -15.40 1.01 -29.45
N ILE A 62 -14.42 0.96 -30.36
CA ILE A 62 -13.57 2.07 -30.79
C ILE A 62 -13.86 2.30 -32.27
N GLU A 63 -14.16 3.53 -32.67
CA GLU A 63 -14.31 3.91 -34.05
C GLU A 63 -13.14 4.76 -34.55
N LEU A 64 -12.57 4.40 -35.69
CA LEU A 64 -11.60 5.22 -36.39
C LEU A 64 -12.31 5.99 -37.53
N TYR A 65 -11.85 7.22 -37.79
CA TYR A 65 -12.30 8.04 -38.94
C TYR A 65 -11.10 8.44 -39.78
N ASN A 66 -11.26 8.25 -41.13
CA ASN A 66 -10.28 8.73 -42.09
C ASN A 66 -10.67 10.14 -42.58
N ASN A 67 -10.00 11.16 -42.03
CA ASN A 67 -10.25 12.56 -42.38
C ASN A 67 -9.63 12.98 -43.74
N SER A 68 -8.93 12.09 -44.44
CA SER A 68 -8.33 12.38 -45.75
C SER A 68 -9.28 12.21 -46.92
N SER A 69 -8.89 12.64 -48.10
CA SER A 69 -9.63 12.49 -49.34
C SER A 69 -9.31 11.21 -50.12
N SER A 70 -8.49 10.31 -49.54
CA SER A 70 -8.06 9.04 -50.14
C SER A 70 -8.18 7.90 -49.15
N SER A 71 -8.26 6.67 -49.65
CA SER A 71 -8.20 5.48 -48.77
C SER A 71 -6.84 5.36 -48.12
N VAL A 72 -6.81 4.95 -46.84
CA VAL A 72 -5.60 4.72 -46.06
C VAL A 72 -5.48 3.24 -45.67
N SER A 73 -4.30 2.63 -45.89
CA SER A 73 -3.99 1.29 -45.38
C SER A 73 -3.60 1.38 -43.92
N LEU A 74 -4.15 0.45 -43.11
CA LEU A 74 -3.80 0.27 -41.70
C LEU A 74 -2.79 -0.85 -41.50
N ASP A 75 -2.07 -1.30 -42.53
CA ASP A 75 -1.02 -2.28 -42.40
C ASP A 75 0.10 -1.78 -41.46
N GLY A 76 0.32 -2.52 -40.36
CA GLY A 76 1.31 -2.15 -39.33
C GLY A 76 0.81 -1.13 -38.30
N TYR A 77 -0.48 -0.80 -38.34
CA TYR A 77 -1.10 -0.02 -37.26
C TYR A 77 -1.65 -0.93 -36.16
N GLY A 78 -1.86 -0.37 -34.97
CA GLY A 78 -2.39 -1.06 -33.82
C GLY A 78 -3.16 -0.14 -32.87
N LEU A 79 -3.96 -0.77 -32.01
CA LEU A 79 -4.69 -0.16 -30.91
C LEU A 79 -4.32 -0.86 -29.60
N SER A 80 -4.33 -0.14 -28.50
CA SER A 80 -4.16 -0.71 -27.16
C SER A 80 -4.80 0.18 -26.10
N ASP A 81 -5.19 -0.43 -25.00
CA ASP A 81 -5.53 0.17 -23.71
C ASP A 81 -4.30 0.28 -22.77
N ASP A 82 -3.11 -0.18 -23.25
CA ASP A 82 -1.84 -0.14 -22.53
C ASP A 82 -0.74 0.48 -23.42
N GLU A 83 -0.24 1.65 -23.03
CA GLU A 83 0.84 2.34 -23.74
C GLU A 83 2.15 1.55 -23.75
N ALA A 84 2.40 0.70 -22.73
CA ALA A 84 3.57 -0.17 -22.69
C ALA A 84 3.49 -1.31 -23.71
N VAL A 85 2.28 -1.61 -24.22
CA VAL A 85 2.03 -2.64 -25.22
C VAL A 85 1.23 -2.04 -26.41
N PRO A 86 1.75 -1.04 -27.14
CA PRO A 86 1.00 -0.19 -28.08
C PRO A 86 0.38 -0.95 -29.27
N TYR A 87 0.57 -2.24 -29.36
CA TYR A 87 0.07 -3.15 -30.40
C TYR A 87 -0.67 -4.35 -29.79
N ALA A 88 -1.40 -4.18 -28.72
CA ALA A 88 -2.25 -5.24 -28.15
C ALA A 88 -3.23 -5.79 -29.21
N PHE A 89 -3.82 -4.91 -29.97
CA PHE A 89 -4.53 -5.24 -31.22
C PHE A 89 -3.73 -4.75 -32.42
N LYS A 90 -3.51 -5.64 -33.41
CA LYS A 90 -2.89 -5.33 -34.70
C LYS A 90 -3.90 -5.48 -35.80
N PHE A 91 -4.05 -4.45 -36.65
CA PHE A 91 -4.92 -4.55 -37.81
C PHE A 91 -4.46 -5.68 -38.75
N PRO A 92 -5.37 -6.56 -39.20
CA PRO A 92 -5.05 -7.60 -40.17
C PRO A 92 -4.49 -7.00 -41.48
N SER A 93 -3.58 -7.71 -42.13
CA SER A 93 -3.01 -7.23 -43.40
C SER A 93 -4.07 -7.01 -44.46
N GLY A 94 -3.97 -5.89 -45.15
CA GLY A 94 -4.94 -5.46 -46.14
C GLY A 94 -6.13 -4.69 -45.58
N THR A 95 -6.18 -4.42 -44.26
CA THR A 95 -7.21 -3.55 -43.68
C THR A 95 -7.03 -2.13 -44.22
N THR A 96 -8.11 -1.55 -44.73
CA THR A 96 -8.14 -0.17 -45.28
C THR A 96 -9.33 0.58 -44.77
N ILE A 97 -9.18 1.90 -44.59
CA ILE A 97 -10.30 2.81 -44.30
C ILE A 97 -10.45 3.79 -45.47
N GLY A 98 -11.63 3.80 -46.06
CA GLY A 98 -11.96 4.65 -47.23
C GLY A 98 -11.84 6.14 -46.90
N ALA A 99 -11.78 6.99 -47.95
CA ALA A 99 -11.82 8.45 -47.80
C ALA A 99 -13.09 8.88 -47.07
N LYS A 100 -12.96 9.74 -46.00
CA LYS A 100 -14.11 10.23 -45.24
C LYS A 100 -15.04 9.12 -44.72
N SER A 101 -14.47 7.98 -44.34
CA SER A 101 -15.18 6.79 -43.89
C SER A 101 -14.78 6.40 -42.46
N TYR A 102 -15.59 5.53 -41.88
CA TYR A 102 -15.46 5.03 -40.52
C TYR A 102 -15.02 3.58 -40.53
N LEU A 103 -14.35 3.13 -39.46
CA LEU A 103 -14.03 1.74 -39.22
C LEU A 103 -14.25 1.45 -37.72
N VAL A 104 -15.17 0.52 -37.45
CA VAL A 104 -15.53 0.15 -36.07
C VAL A 104 -14.74 -1.11 -35.65
N ILE A 105 -14.15 -1.05 -34.48
CA ILE A 105 -13.45 -2.16 -33.83
C ILE A 105 -14.18 -2.45 -32.52
N TYR A 106 -14.68 -3.66 -32.35
CA TYR A 106 -15.40 -4.10 -31.16
C TYR A 106 -14.41 -4.61 -30.10
N CYS A 107 -14.70 -4.40 -28.80
CA CYS A 107 -13.78 -4.71 -27.70
C CYS A 107 -14.27 -5.91 -26.87
N ASP A 108 -13.32 -6.64 -26.22
CA ASP A 108 -13.57 -7.85 -25.43
C ASP A 108 -14.23 -9.00 -26.21
N VAL A 109 -13.86 -9.15 -27.49
CA VAL A 109 -14.40 -10.20 -28.37
C VAL A 109 -13.61 -11.50 -28.15
N LYS A 110 -14.21 -12.49 -27.47
CA LYS A 110 -13.54 -13.75 -27.08
C LYS A 110 -13.62 -14.85 -28.12
N GLU A 111 -14.51 -14.72 -29.11
CA GLU A 111 -14.77 -15.71 -30.12
C GLU A 111 -14.21 -15.29 -31.48
N SER A 112 -14.00 -16.27 -32.38
CA SER A 112 -13.59 -15.97 -33.74
C SER A 112 -14.79 -15.40 -34.53
N VAL A 113 -14.69 -14.10 -34.89
CA VAL A 113 -15.75 -13.36 -35.56
C VAL A 113 -15.29 -12.92 -36.96
N SER A 114 -16.25 -12.47 -37.79
CA SER A 114 -15.98 -11.98 -39.14
C SER A 114 -15.74 -10.47 -39.23
N PHE A 115 -15.68 -9.76 -38.11
CA PHE A 115 -15.43 -8.34 -37.98
C PHE A 115 -14.19 -8.08 -37.13
N LEU A 116 -13.76 -6.81 -37.03
CA LEU A 116 -12.59 -6.45 -36.21
C LEU A 116 -12.95 -6.45 -34.72
N GLY A 117 -12.21 -7.23 -33.93
CA GLY A 117 -12.41 -7.33 -32.48
C GLY A 117 -11.08 -7.37 -31.74
N THR A 118 -11.03 -6.71 -30.57
CA THR A 118 -9.87 -6.75 -29.65
C THR A 118 -10.09 -7.81 -28.58
N ASP A 119 -8.98 -8.33 -28.00
CA ASP A 119 -9.01 -9.20 -26.83
C ASP A 119 -9.14 -8.39 -25.51
N PHE A 120 -8.86 -7.09 -25.54
CA PHE A 120 -9.04 -6.18 -24.41
C PHE A 120 -10.44 -5.54 -24.43
N GLY A 121 -10.97 -5.26 -23.24
CA GLY A 121 -12.23 -4.52 -23.03
C GLY A 121 -11.95 -3.07 -22.69
N LEU A 122 -13.00 -2.26 -22.60
CA LEU A 122 -12.92 -0.87 -22.20
C LEU A 122 -13.53 -0.66 -20.82
N SER A 123 -12.92 0.23 -20.03
CA SER A 123 -13.40 0.62 -18.71
C SER A 123 -14.39 1.78 -18.81
N LYS A 124 -15.61 1.60 -18.26
CA LYS A 124 -16.59 2.68 -18.18
C LYS A 124 -16.19 3.82 -17.22
N ASP A 125 -15.23 3.54 -16.32
CA ASP A 125 -14.74 4.50 -15.34
C ASP A 125 -13.61 5.39 -15.89
N GLY A 126 -13.35 5.32 -17.19
CA GLY A 126 -12.32 6.03 -17.94
C GLY A 126 -11.29 5.09 -18.53
N GLU A 127 -10.71 5.46 -19.69
CA GLU A 127 -9.75 4.63 -20.41
C GLU A 127 -8.71 5.47 -21.14
N ASN A 128 -7.49 4.98 -21.23
CA ASN A 128 -6.42 5.57 -22.03
C ASN A 128 -6.14 4.68 -23.24
N LEU A 129 -6.50 5.16 -24.42
CA LEU A 129 -6.28 4.43 -25.66
C LEU A 129 -5.09 4.99 -26.42
N VAL A 130 -4.31 4.11 -27.03
CA VAL A 130 -3.24 4.50 -27.94
C VAL A 130 -3.50 3.92 -29.33
N PHE A 131 -3.40 4.78 -30.35
CA PHE A 131 -3.39 4.41 -31.75
C PHE A 131 -1.97 4.58 -32.28
N SER A 132 -1.38 3.51 -32.79
CA SER A 132 0.05 3.42 -33.10
C SER A 132 0.31 2.94 -34.51
N ASN A 133 1.47 3.31 -35.07
CA ASN A 133 2.01 2.73 -36.29
C ASN A 133 3.40 2.14 -36.00
N GLN A 134 4.04 1.48 -37.00
CA GLN A 134 5.32 0.77 -36.85
C GLN A 134 6.46 1.58 -36.18
N ASN A 135 6.36 2.89 -36.12
CA ASN A 135 7.45 3.78 -35.70
C ASN A 135 7.13 4.55 -34.41
N SER A 136 5.87 4.77 -34.09
CA SER A 136 5.47 5.64 -32.96
C SER A 136 3.99 5.50 -32.59
N ILE A 137 3.66 5.95 -31.39
CA ILE A 137 2.27 6.27 -31.02
C ILE A 137 1.85 7.50 -31.83
N MET A 138 0.79 7.36 -32.58
CA MET A 138 0.20 8.40 -33.44
C MET A 138 -0.76 9.29 -32.65
N GLU A 139 -1.49 8.70 -31.74
CA GLU A 139 -2.51 9.35 -30.92
C GLU A 139 -2.62 8.70 -29.55
N ARG A 140 -2.74 9.52 -28.52
CA ARG A 140 -3.22 9.16 -27.19
C ARG A 140 -4.61 9.73 -27.02
N PHE A 141 -5.57 8.90 -26.69
CA PHE A 141 -6.97 9.26 -26.60
C PHE A 141 -7.49 8.91 -25.20
N GLU A 142 -7.63 9.93 -24.37
CA GLU A 142 -8.11 9.80 -22.99
C GLU A 142 -9.64 9.86 -22.99
N VAL A 143 -10.29 8.75 -22.67
CA VAL A 143 -11.75 8.64 -22.58
C VAL A 143 -12.15 8.89 -21.11
N PRO A 144 -12.99 9.89 -20.82
CA PRO A 144 -13.49 10.11 -19.46
C PRO A 144 -14.43 8.99 -19.01
N ALA A 145 -14.78 8.97 -17.72
CA ALA A 145 -15.84 8.09 -17.24
C ALA A 145 -17.15 8.37 -17.98
N LEU A 146 -17.81 7.32 -18.49
CA LEU A 146 -19.00 7.43 -19.30
C LEU A 146 -20.20 6.70 -18.66
N ALA A 147 -21.40 7.25 -18.82
CA ALA A 147 -22.62 6.52 -18.51
C ALA A 147 -22.87 5.42 -19.55
N ASP A 148 -23.64 4.41 -19.17
CA ASP A 148 -24.05 3.34 -20.08
C ASP A 148 -24.73 3.94 -21.32
N ASP A 149 -24.42 3.42 -22.51
CA ASP A 149 -24.95 3.87 -23.80
C ASP A 149 -24.66 5.34 -24.16
N THR A 150 -23.56 5.88 -23.66
CA THR A 150 -22.99 7.15 -24.13
C THR A 150 -21.64 6.92 -24.78
N ALA A 151 -21.22 7.84 -25.65
CA ALA A 151 -19.93 7.78 -26.32
C ALA A 151 -19.15 9.08 -26.16
N TYR A 152 -17.83 8.98 -26.06
CA TYR A 152 -16.90 10.10 -26.13
C TYR A 152 -16.42 10.23 -27.60
N ALA A 153 -16.66 11.35 -28.22
CA ALA A 153 -16.52 11.45 -29.66
C ALA A 153 -16.06 12.82 -30.16
N ARG A 154 -15.39 12.83 -31.31
CA ARG A 154 -15.06 14.07 -32.02
C ARG A 154 -16.30 14.66 -32.68
N VAL A 155 -16.61 15.94 -32.41
CA VAL A 155 -17.76 16.64 -32.99
C VAL A 155 -17.31 18.01 -33.51
N PRO A 156 -17.33 18.21 -34.85
CA PRO A 156 -17.59 17.21 -35.89
C PRO A 156 -16.51 16.16 -36.08
N ASP A 157 -16.82 15.08 -36.83
CA ASP A 157 -15.90 13.99 -37.12
C ASP A 157 -14.50 14.47 -37.53
N GLY A 158 -13.47 13.86 -36.91
CA GLY A 158 -12.06 14.16 -37.18
C GLY A 158 -11.60 15.54 -36.74
N SER A 159 -12.38 16.29 -35.97
CA SER A 159 -11.98 17.58 -35.36
C SER A 159 -11.23 17.37 -34.06
N ASP A 160 -10.61 18.44 -33.54
CA ASP A 160 -9.99 18.45 -32.21
C ASP A 160 -10.95 18.89 -31.10
N SER A 161 -12.26 18.89 -31.40
CA SER A 161 -13.34 19.19 -30.45
C SER A 161 -14.05 17.90 -30.07
N PHE A 162 -14.18 17.67 -28.74
CA PHE A 162 -14.77 16.44 -28.20
C PHE A 162 -16.10 16.73 -27.50
N ALA A 163 -16.96 15.71 -27.45
CA ALA A 163 -18.22 15.77 -26.73
C ALA A 163 -18.61 14.40 -26.20
N VAL A 164 -19.37 14.38 -25.12
CA VAL A 164 -20.10 13.19 -24.69
C VAL A 164 -21.43 13.16 -25.41
N LEU A 165 -21.65 12.11 -26.18
CA LEU A 165 -22.87 11.90 -26.96
C LEU A 165 -23.84 10.99 -26.19
N ASN A 166 -25.11 11.33 -26.18
CA ASN A 166 -26.21 10.49 -25.65
C ASN A 166 -26.90 9.64 -26.73
N GLN A 167 -26.29 9.58 -27.89
CA GLN A 167 -26.73 8.75 -29.01
C GLN A 167 -25.50 8.15 -29.71
N LEU A 168 -25.39 6.83 -29.67
CA LEU A 168 -24.30 6.09 -30.31
C LEU A 168 -24.41 6.19 -31.84
N SER A 169 -23.26 6.37 -32.51
CA SER A 169 -23.19 6.62 -33.94
C SER A 169 -22.20 5.75 -34.69
N ALA A 170 -21.76 4.62 -34.14
CA ALA A 170 -20.78 3.75 -34.78
C ALA A 170 -21.03 3.48 -36.26
N GLY A 171 -20.03 3.75 -37.10
CA GLY A 171 -20.11 3.63 -38.57
C GLY A 171 -20.78 4.79 -39.26
N LYS A 172 -21.11 5.88 -38.55
CA LYS A 172 -21.83 7.05 -39.08
C LYS A 172 -21.26 8.35 -38.51
N THR A 173 -21.65 9.47 -39.14
CA THR A 173 -21.30 10.80 -38.64
C THR A 173 -21.82 11.07 -37.24
N ASN A 174 -20.95 11.57 -36.36
CA ASN A 174 -21.28 11.93 -35.01
C ASN A 174 -22.35 13.04 -34.96
N PRO A 175 -23.45 12.84 -34.22
CA PRO A 175 -24.57 13.75 -34.21
C PRO A 175 -24.25 15.04 -33.45
N THR A 176 -24.43 16.19 -34.07
CA THR A 176 -24.18 17.49 -33.41
C THR A 176 -25.35 17.94 -32.53
N ASN A 177 -26.51 17.31 -32.61
CA ASN A 177 -27.70 17.62 -31.82
C ASN A 177 -27.97 16.66 -30.68
N ALA A 178 -27.16 15.61 -30.55
CA ALA A 178 -27.22 14.63 -29.45
C ALA A 178 -26.08 14.81 -28.45
N VAL A 179 -25.44 15.98 -28.45
CA VAL A 179 -24.31 16.32 -27.52
C VAL A 179 -24.88 16.51 -26.12
N ASN A 180 -24.38 15.72 -25.19
CA ASN A 180 -24.69 15.81 -23.76
C ASN A 180 -23.80 16.88 -23.10
N GLU A 181 -22.52 16.85 -23.43
CA GLU A 181 -21.52 17.78 -22.93
C GLU A 181 -20.43 18.01 -23.98
N VAL A 182 -20.01 19.27 -24.18
CA VAL A 182 -18.87 19.61 -25.04
C VAL A 182 -17.64 19.74 -24.17
N VAL A 183 -16.67 18.85 -24.35
CA VAL A 183 -15.42 18.85 -23.63
C VAL A 183 -14.38 19.67 -24.38
N VAL A 184 -13.79 20.62 -23.70
CA VAL A 184 -12.66 21.41 -24.23
C VAL A 184 -11.37 20.64 -23.96
N SER A 185 -10.61 20.34 -25.02
CA SER A 185 -9.34 19.63 -24.89
C SER A 185 -8.33 20.40 -24.03
N LYS A 186 -7.60 19.69 -23.17
CA LYS A 186 -6.51 20.25 -22.37
C LYS A 186 -5.41 20.86 -23.25
N PRO A 187 -4.65 21.87 -22.76
CA PRO A 187 -3.46 22.36 -23.43
C PRO A 187 -2.41 21.26 -23.60
N GLN A 188 -1.75 21.23 -24.75
CA GLN A 188 -0.60 20.37 -24.98
C GLN A 188 0.69 21.13 -24.71
N PHE A 189 1.63 20.50 -24.02
CA PHE A 189 2.93 21.03 -23.63
C PHE A 189 4.01 20.51 -24.59
N SER A 190 4.89 21.39 -25.08
CA SER A 190 5.99 20.98 -25.98
C SER A 190 7.01 20.04 -25.33
N LYS A 191 7.04 19.95 -24.01
CA LYS A 191 7.79 18.98 -23.22
C LYS A 191 6.97 18.53 -22.04
N GLY A 192 6.96 17.22 -21.77
CA GLY A 192 6.31 16.61 -20.61
C GLY A 192 7.06 16.86 -19.30
N SER A 193 6.46 16.45 -18.19
CA SER A 193 7.10 16.43 -16.88
C SER A 193 8.40 15.60 -16.90
N GLY A 194 9.37 15.95 -16.05
CA GLY A 194 10.60 15.18 -15.94
C GLY A 194 11.77 15.93 -15.37
N PHE A 195 12.91 15.25 -15.37
CA PHE A 195 14.19 15.78 -14.93
C PHE A 195 15.02 16.22 -16.13
N TYR A 196 15.49 17.46 -16.08
CA TYR A 196 16.24 18.10 -17.16
C TYR A 196 17.52 18.74 -16.62
N SER A 197 18.63 18.52 -17.30
CA SER A 197 19.93 19.09 -16.88
C SER A 197 20.02 20.61 -17.05
N ASN A 198 19.24 21.18 -17.99
CA ASN A 198 19.27 22.61 -18.30
C ASN A 198 17.83 23.13 -18.47
N GLY A 199 17.67 24.43 -18.15
CA GLY A 199 16.43 25.13 -18.45
C GLY A 199 16.13 25.20 -19.96
N PHE A 200 14.87 25.47 -20.30
CA PHE A 200 14.39 25.54 -21.68
C PHE A 200 13.15 26.42 -21.78
N SER A 201 12.84 26.84 -23.01
CA SER A 201 11.59 27.54 -23.31
C SER A 201 10.48 26.51 -23.62
N LEU A 202 9.40 26.54 -22.84
CA LEU A 202 8.21 25.70 -22.98
C LEU A 202 7.15 26.44 -23.78
N THR A 203 6.59 25.80 -24.79
CA THR A 203 5.43 26.30 -25.53
C THR A 203 4.20 25.47 -25.24
N LEU A 204 3.05 26.15 -25.14
CA LEU A 204 1.74 25.53 -24.97
C LEU A 204 0.96 25.67 -26.30
N SER A 205 0.10 24.68 -26.56
CA SER A 205 -0.81 24.71 -27.72
C SER A 205 -2.19 24.16 -27.32
N ALA A 206 -3.23 24.68 -27.96
CA ALA A 206 -4.61 24.25 -27.76
C ALA A 206 -5.37 24.28 -29.10
N PRO A 207 -6.57 23.67 -29.21
CA PRO A 207 -7.41 23.74 -30.40
C PRO A 207 -7.62 25.15 -30.89
N SER A 208 -7.72 25.30 -32.23
CA SER A 208 -7.91 26.62 -32.87
C SER A 208 -9.13 27.35 -32.31
N GLY A 209 -8.95 28.60 -31.93
CA GLY A 209 -9.99 29.44 -31.31
C GLY A 209 -10.05 29.38 -29.79
N SER A 210 -9.22 28.53 -29.13
CA SER A 210 -9.05 28.54 -27.68
C SER A 210 -7.97 29.51 -27.23
N THR A 211 -8.11 30.00 -26.01
CA THR A 211 -7.10 30.81 -25.30
C THR A 211 -6.55 29.99 -24.13
N ILE A 212 -5.24 29.95 -23.99
CA ILE A 212 -4.59 29.23 -22.86
C ILE A 212 -4.31 30.21 -21.74
N TYR A 213 -4.61 29.80 -20.51
CA TYR A 213 -4.23 30.45 -19.26
C TYR A 213 -3.43 29.50 -18.41
N TYR A 214 -2.37 30.00 -17.74
CA TYR A 214 -1.51 29.16 -16.93
C TYR A 214 -1.08 29.82 -15.61
N THR A 215 -0.62 28.98 -14.67
CA THR A 215 0.01 29.36 -13.40
C THR A 215 1.32 28.59 -13.22
N THR A 216 2.23 29.13 -12.38
CA THR A 216 3.53 28.52 -12.06
C THR A 216 3.77 28.40 -10.55
N ASN A 217 2.73 28.59 -9.75
CA ASN A 217 2.74 28.57 -8.29
C ASN A 217 1.82 27.50 -7.69
N GLY A 218 1.43 26.49 -8.45
CA GLY A 218 0.51 25.44 -7.98
C GLY A 218 -0.97 25.82 -7.99
N SER A 219 -1.34 27.12 -8.02
CA SER A 219 -2.76 27.52 -8.02
C SER A 219 -3.50 27.05 -9.27
N ASP A 220 -4.80 26.82 -9.13
CA ASP A 220 -5.66 26.46 -10.25
C ASP A 220 -5.71 27.64 -11.26
N PRO A 221 -5.41 27.41 -12.56
CA PRO A 221 -5.48 28.43 -13.56
C PRO A 221 -6.95 28.83 -13.84
N THR A 222 -7.18 30.13 -13.99
CA THR A 222 -8.48 30.71 -14.32
C THR A 222 -8.33 31.71 -15.47
N THR A 223 -9.43 32.25 -15.99
CA THR A 223 -9.39 33.34 -17.00
C THR A 223 -8.73 34.62 -16.50
N SER A 224 -8.45 34.73 -15.19
CA SER A 224 -7.71 35.82 -14.57
C SER A 224 -6.20 35.54 -14.45
N SER A 225 -5.78 34.29 -14.72
CA SER A 225 -4.38 33.87 -14.67
C SER A 225 -3.60 34.43 -15.88
N THR A 226 -2.28 34.16 -15.91
CA THR A 226 -1.44 34.62 -17.03
C THR A 226 -1.91 33.98 -18.33
N ARG A 227 -2.21 34.84 -19.33
CA ARG A 227 -2.54 34.36 -20.66
C ARG A 227 -1.28 33.95 -21.40
N ASP A 228 -1.30 32.79 -22.02
CA ASP A 228 -0.19 32.32 -22.86
C ASP A 228 -0.07 33.22 -24.12
N SER A 229 1.08 33.83 -24.26
CA SER A 229 1.38 34.75 -25.38
C SER A 229 2.82 34.64 -25.87
N SER A 230 3.66 33.90 -25.15
CA SER A 230 5.08 33.69 -25.42
C SER A 230 5.53 32.42 -24.67
N PRO A 231 6.63 31.78 -25.11
CA PRO A 231 7.19 30.62 -24.41
C PRO A 231 7.44 30.91 -22.93
N ILE A 232 7.16 29.93 -22.07
CA ILE A 232 7.41 29.97 -20.64
C ILE A 232 8.85 29.50 -20.39
N GLU A 233 9.66 30.32 -19.76
CA GLU A 233 11.05 29.93 -19.42
C GLU A 233 11.03 29.00 -18.23
N ILE A 234 11.49 27.76 -18.43
CA ILE A 234 11.64 26.74 -17.41
C ILE A 234 13.09 26.74 -16.94
N TYR A 235 13.31 26.94 -15.64
CA TYR A 235 14.64 27.11 -15.05
C TYR A 235 14.72 26.50 -13.64
N ASP A 236 15.92 26.38 -13.09
CA ASP A 236 16.15 25.91 -11.73
C ASP A 236 15.70 26.93 -10.70
N LYS A 237 14.69 26.58 -9.92
CA LYS A 237 14.08 27.40 -8.85
C LYS A 237 14.69 27.13 -7.46
N SER A 238 15.65 26.23 -7.33
CA SER A 238 16.16 25.77 -6.03
C SER A 238 16.82 26.90 -5.21
N SER A 239 17.25 28.00 -5.84
CA SER A 239 17.80 29.16 -5.15
C SER A 239 16.77 30.23 -4.75
N GLU A 240 15.50 30.06 -5.18
CA GLU A 240 14.44 30.99 -4.81
C GLU A 240 14.02 30.81 -3.35
N GLU A 241 13.44 31.86 -2.75
CA GLU A 241 12.90 31.78 -1.39
C GLU A 241 11.83 30.70 -1.26
N ASN A 242 11.73 30.14 -0.06
CA ASN A 242 10.72 29.16 0.28
C ASN A 242 9.35 29.84 0.40
N VAL A 243 8.33 29.27 -0.21
CA VAL A 243 6.94 29.75 -0.17
C VAL A 243 6.12 28.88 0.77
N TYR A 244 5.98 27.62 0.43
CA TYR A 244 5.13 26.68 1.18
C TYR A 244 5.85 26.11 2.40
N SER A 245 7.12 25.79 2.29
CA SER A 245 7.96 25.36 3.40
C SER A 245 8.26 26.46 4.42
N ALA A 246 7.99 27.72 4.10
CA ALA A 246 8.06 28.85 5.05
C ALA A 246 6.81 28.97 5.95
N ILE A 247 5.72 28.26 5.65
CA ILE A 247 4.47 28.30 6.44
C ILE A 247 4.67 27.59 7.77
N THR A 248 4.38 28.26 8.89
CA THR A 248 4.70 27.79 10.23
C THR A 248 3.51 27.29 11.06
N ASN A 249 2.27 27.62 10.68
CA ASN A 249 1.05 27.21 11.39
C ASN A 249 0.59 25.78 11.03
N ILE A 250 1.54 24.88 10.80
CA ILE A 250 1.29 23.49 10.39
C ILE A 250 1.36 22.48 11.55
N ALA A 251 1.72 22.93 12.75
CA ALA A 251 1.81 22.09 13.95
C ALA A 251 1.46 22.91 15.22
N PRO A 252 0.98 22.26 16.30
CA PRO A 252 0.50 22.95 17.50
C PRO A 252 1.57 23.75 18.25
N THR A 253 2.82 23.28 18.24
CA THR A 253 3.95 23.88 18.98
C THR A 253 4.76 24.87 18.16
N GLY A 254 4.28 25.21 16.98
CA GLY A 254 5.03 25.96 16.00
C GLY A 254 6.09 25.08 15.30
N TYR A 255 6.21 25.26 14.03
CA TYR A 255 7.21 24.59 13.20
C TYR A 255 8.29 25.60 12.83
N GLY A 256 9.55 25.22 13.00
CA GLY A 256 10.68 26.01 12.51
C GLY A 256 10.85 25.80 11.00
N ALA A 257 10.50 26.82 10.21
CA ALA A 257 10.72 26.78 8.77
C ALA A 257 12.22 26.64 8.43
N PRO A 258 12.59 26.03 7.28
CA PRO A 258 13.97 26.03 6.82
C PRO A 258 14.49 27.45 6.63
N THR A 259 15.71 27.72 7.07
CA THR A 259 16.37 29.02 6.90
C THR A 259 17.00 29.18 5.52
N GLU A 260 17.31 28.04 4.89
CA GLU A 260 17.87 27.99 3.54
C GLU A 260 16.80 27.54 2.54
N PRO A 261 16.91 27.93 1.27
CA PRO A 261 16.03 27.43 0.22
C PRO A 261 16.08 25.91 0.10
N VAL A 262 14.92 25.26 0.05
CA VAL A 262 14.81 23.83 -0.22
C VAL A 262 14.92 23.57 -1.72
N LYS A 263 15.24 22.35 -2.13
CA LYS A 263 15.19 21.92 -3.53
C LYS A 263 13.80 22.16 -4.13
N LYS A 264 13.74 22.51 -5.42
CA LYS A 264 12.48 22.84 -6.08
C LYS A 264 12.35 22.22 -7.46
N ALA A 265 11.11 21.92 -7.83
CA ALA A 265 10.65 21.74 -9.19
C ALA A 265 9.87 22.98 -9.64
N MET A 266 9.88 23.31 -10.91
CA MET A 266 8.99 24.31 -11.49
C MET A 266 7.69 23.64 -11.94
N ILE A 267 6.58 24.09 -11.39
CA ILE A 267 5.23 23.60 -11.74
C ILE A 267 4.62 24.50 -12.79
N VAL A 268 3.98 23.91 -13.79
CA VAL A 268 3.16 24.64 -14.75
C VAL A 268 1.80 23.96 -14.83
N ARG A 269 0.73 24.70 -14.51
CA ARG A 269 -0.66 24.25 -14.63
C ARG A 269 -1.36 25.13 -15.67
N ALA A 270 -2.12 24.53 -16.58
CA ALA A 270 -2.76 25.27 -17.66
C ALA A 270 -4.16 24.76 -17.98
N ILE A 271 -5.01 25.68 -18.46
CA ILE A 271 -6.33 25.40 -19.04
C ILE A 271 -6.43 26.02 -20.43
N ALA A 272 -7.24 25.42 -21.28
CA ALA A 272 -7.72 26.00 -22.50
C ALA A 272 -9.15 26.53 -22.30
N VAL A 273 -9.43 27.73 -22.82
CA VAL A 273 -10.78 28.33 -22.77
C VAL A 273 -11.21 28.58 -24.20
N ASP A 274 -12.33 28.01 -24.61
CA ASP A 274 -12.86 28.16 -25.98
C ASP A 274 -13.54 29.53 -26.21
N SER A 275 -13.99 29.73 -27.45
CA SER A 275 -14.66 31.00 -27.84
C SER A 275 -16.02 31.23 -27.14
N GLN A 276 -16.58 30.20 -26.49
CA GLN A 276 -17.85 30.26 -25.75
C GLN A 276 -17.61 30.39 -24.23
N GLY A 277 -16.35 30.48 -23.80
CA GLY A 277 -15.98 30.62 -22.40
C GLY A 277 -15.98 29.33 -21.60
N ARG A 278 -16.05 28.14 -22.23
CA ARG A 278 -15.94 26.84 -21.59
C ARG A 278 -14.48 26.50 -21.37
N THR A 279 -14.18 25.90 -20.25
CA THR A 279 -12.80 25.57 -19.83
C THR A 279 -12.53 24.08 -19.98
N SER A 280 -11.30 23.73 -20.33
CA SER A 280 -10.79 22.36 -20.22
C SER A 280 -10.55 21.96 -18.77
N GLU A 281 -10.31 20.68 -18.53
CA GLU A 281 -9.60 20.24 -17.34
C GLU A 281 -8.21 20.87 -17.26
N ILE A 282 -7.64 20.86 -16.05
CA ILE A 282 -6.28 21.38 -15.80
C ILE A 282 -5.26 20.34 -16.25
N GLU A 283 -4.30 20.74 -17.08
CA GLU A 283 -3.10 19.99 -17.35
C GLU A 283 -1.99 20.47 -16.42
N THR A 284 -1.29 19.53 -15.74
CA THR A 284 -0.28 19.82 -14.72
C THR A 284 1.03 19.12 -15.06
N ASN A 285 2.12 19.90 -15.17
CA ASN A 285 3.47 19.36 -15.39
C ASN A 285 4.46 19.89 -14.35
N SER A 286 5.41 19.00 -13.97
CA SER A 286 6.46 19.25 -12.99
C SER A 286 7.85 19.09 -13.64
N TYR A 287 8.67 20.14 -13.57
CA TYR A 287 9.98 20.21 -14.19
C TYR A 287 11.07 20.36 -13.14
N PHE A 288 11.93 19.32 -13.05
CA PHE A 288 13.08 19.29 -12.15
C PHE A 288 14.31 19.67 -12.95
N ILE A 289 14.84 20.89 -12.72
CA ILE A 289 15.92 21.45 -13.53
C ILE A 289 17.23 21.48 -12.72
N GLY A 290 18.34 21.14 -13.38
CA GLY A 290 19.67 21.20 -12.78
C GLY A 290 20.06 19.92 -12.04
N TYR A 291 19.20 18.94 -11.91
CA TYR A 291 19.50 17.65 -11.27
C TYR A 291 20.45 16.82 -12.14
N THR A 292 21.38 16.15 -11.49
CA THR A 292 22.42 15.34 -12.11
C THR A 292 22.30 13.87 -11.67
N ASN A 293 23.05 12.98 -12.33
CA ASN A 293 23.12 11.57 -11.92
C ASN A 293 23.71 11.36 -10.50
N ASN A 294 24.20 12.41 -9.82
CA ASN A 294 24.66 12.32 -8.44
C ASN A 294 23.54 12.55 -7.42
N ASP A 295 22.45 13.18 -7.84
CA ASP A 295 21.32 13.47 -6.99
C ASP A 295 20.44 12.20 -6.82
N CYS A 296 20.01 11.93 -5.59
CA CYS A 296 19.24 10.72 -5.29
C CYS A 296 17.87 10.74 -5.97
N GLU A 297 17.29 11.91 -6.21
CA GLU A 297 16.00 12.11 -6.87
C GLU A 297 15.99 11.57 -8.31
N THR A 298 17.15 11.54 -8.98
CA THR A 298 17.25 10.97 -10.34
C THR A 298 17.27 9.44 -10.35
N LYS A 299 17.38 8.79 -9.19
CA LYS A 299 17.51 7.33 -9.05
C LYS A 299 16.37 6.71 -8.24
N MET A 300 15.82 7.47 -7.29
CA MET A 300 14.72 7.05 -6.44
C MET A 300 13.38 7.40 -7.08
N ARG A 301 12.31 6.88 -6.50
CA ARG A 301 10.96 7.33 -6.80
C ARG A 301 10.77 8.75 -6.29
N VAL A 302 10.22 9.61 -7.12
CA VAL A 302 9.83 10.97 -6.75
C VAL A 302 8.35 11.13 -7.04
N VAL A 303 7.61 11.63 -6.05
CA VAL A 303 6.21 12.01 -6.18
C VAL A 303 6.12 13.53 -6.19
N SER A 304 5.55 14.10 -7.25
CA SER A 304 5.11 15.48 -7.30
C SER A 304 3.60 15.51 -6.98
N LEU A 305 3.25 16.10 -5.84
CA LEU A 305 1.88 16.32 -5.41
C LEU A 305 1.56 17.80 -5.60
N VAL A 306 0.68 18.10 -6.56
CA VAL A 306 0.35 19.50 -6.93
C VAL A 306 -1.14 19.76 -6.72
N THR A 307 -1.44 20.81 -5.98
CA THR A 307 -2.82 21.25 -5.73
C THR A 307 -2.89 22.76 -5.64
N ASP A 308 -4.09 23.35 -5.71
CA ASP A 308 -4.22 24.76 -5.34
C ASP A 308 -3.74 24.96 -3.90
N PRO A 309 -2.76 25.84 -3.64
CA PRO A 309 -2.18 26.01 -2.31
C PRO A 309 -3.19 26.29 -1.21
N SER A 310 -4.33 26.87 -1.54
CA SER A 310 -5.41 27.10 -0.58
C SER A 310 -6.04 25.79 -0.08
N ASN A 311 -5.95 24.71 -0.84
CA ASN A 311 -6.40 23.38 -0.40
C ASN A 311 -5.58 22.82 0.77
N LEU A 312 -4.32 23.26 0.89
CA LEU A 312 -3.43 22.82 1.97
C LEU A 312 -3.29 23.89 3.08
N PHE A 313 -3.16 25.16 2.72
CA PHE A 313 -2.64 26.20 3.61
C PHE A 313 -3.60 27.34 3.96
N ASP A 314 -4.81 27.38 3.38
CA ASP A 314 -5.83 28.35 3.75
C ASP A 314 -6.41 28.08 5.14
N ASP A 315 -6.72 29.12 5.91
CA ASP A 315 -7.21 28.98 7.29
C ASP A 315 -8.61 28.37 7.39
N GLU A 316 -9.46 28.47 6.36
CA GLU A 316 -10.81 27.92 6.34
C GLU A 316 -10.85 26.48 5.80
N LYS A 317 -10.31 26.28 4.58
CA LYS A 317 -10.42 25.03 3.84
C LYS A 317 -9.12 24.21 3.77
N GLY A 318 -7.99 24.80 4.11
CA GLY A 318 -6.67 24.14 4.04
C GLY A 318 -6.56 22.97 4.99
N ILE A 319 -6.20 21.80 4.45
CA ILE A 319 -6.16 20.56 5.25
C ILE A 319 -4.83 20.35 5.98
N TYR A 320 -3.81 21.19 5.76
CA TYR A 320 -2.47 20.97 6.32
C TYR A 320 -2.16 21.87 7.54
N VAL A 321 -2.96 22.90 7.79
CA VAL A 321 -2.73 23.92 8.80
C VAL A 321 -3.59 23.73 10.06
N LEU A 322 -3.27 24.48 11.12
CA LEU A 322 -4.13 24.63 12.30
C LEU A 322 -5.50 25.17 11.90
N GLY A 323 -5.52 26.24 11.12
CA GLY A 323 -6.70 26.85 10.56
C GLY A 323 -7.76 27.29 11.56
N ASN A 324 -8.94 27.64 11.04
CA ASN A 324 -10.05 28.15 11.86
C ASN A 324 -10.63 27.14 12.86
N LYS A 325 -10.40 25.84 12.66
CA LYS A 325 -10.87 24.82 13.61
C LYS A 325 -10.12 24.88 14.95
N ALA A 326 -8.86 25.32 14.94
CA ALA A 326 -8.12 25.55 16.19
C ALA A 326 -8.74 26.62 17.08
N ASN A 327 -9.42 27.62 16.50
CA ASN A 327 -10.06 28.74 17.19
C ASN A 327 -11.44 28.38 17.75
N GLN A 328 -12.08 27.29 17.29
CA GLN A 328 -13.41 26.85 17.74
C GLN A 328 -13.38 26.08 19.07
N GLY A 329 -12.21 25.73 19.58
CA GLY A 329 -12.00 25.10 20.88
C GLY A 329 -11.81 26.08 22.04
N GLY A 330 -12.20 27.34 21.91
CA GLY A 330 -12.07 28.41 22.91
C GLY A 330 -12.97 28.25 24.14
N GLY A 331 -12.66 27.32 24.97
CA GLY A 331 -13.15 27.14 26.32
C GLY A 331 -12.11 26.36 27.11
N MET A 332 -11.97 26.67 28.43
CA MET A 332 -11.03 26.09 29.38
C MET A 332 -11.01 24.54 29.46
N GLY A 333 -11.78 23.86 28.59
CA GLY A 333 -11.78 22.40 28.32
C GLY A 333 -10.63 21.89 27.43
N GLY A 334 -9.95 22.76 26.67
CA GLY A 334 -8.84 22.37 25.79
C GLY A 334 -7.53 22.04 26.55
N MET A 335 -7.41 22.40 27.84
CA MET A 335 -6.26 22.07 28.66
C MET A 335 -6.44 20.82 29.53
N MET A 336 -7.67 20.24 29.54
CA MET A 336 -8.00 19.00 30.24
C MET A 336 -8.41 17.88 29.29
N GLY A 337 -7.93 17.89 28.04
CA GLY A 337 -7.93 16.70 27.18
C GLY A 337 -7.05 15.65 27.83
N GLY A 338 -7.65 14.76 28.61
CA GLY A 338 -6.93 13.68 29.25
C GLY A 338 -6.09 12.91 28.23
N PHE A 339 -4.97 12.42 28.67
CA PHE A 339 -4.00 11.57 28.02
C PHE A 339 -4.42 11.07 26.60
N GLY A 340 -3.94 11.73 25.53
CA GLY A 340 -4.09 11.29 24.15
C GLY A 340 -4.99 12.15 23.24
N GLY A 341 -5.61 13.23 23.68
CA GLY A 341 -6.46 14.08 22.85
C GLY A 341 -5.65 15.02 21.93
N VAL A 342 -5.85 14.92 20.61
CA VAL A 342 -5.33 15.90 19.63
C VAL A 342 -6.21 17.15 19.70
N ALA A 343 -5.61 18.34 19.85
CA ALA A 343 -6.36 19.59 19.83
C ALA A 343 -7.06 19.78 18.47
N PRO A 344 -8.28 20.34 18.42
CA PRO A 344 -8.96 20.61 17.16
C PRO A 344 -8.12 21.49 16.24
N ALA A 345 -8.03 21.10 14.98
CA ALA A 345 -7.36 21.85 13.91
C ALA A 345 -7.95 21.42 12.56
N ASN A 346 -7.67 22.12 11.48
CA ASN A 346 -8.10 21.72 10.15
C ASN A 346 -7.53 20.35 9.78
N TYR A 347 -6.27 20.07 10.06
CA TYR A 347 -5.63 18.79 9.78
C TYR A 347 -6.18 17.61 10.62
N THR A 348 -6.95 17.86 11.69
CA THR A 348 -7.58 16.78 12.46
C THR A 348 -8.92 16.35 11.89
N GLN A 349 -9.46 17.10 10.96
CA GLN A 349 -10.76 16.83 10.36
C GLN A 349 -10.70 15.59 9.44
N SER A 350 -11.84 14.93 9.32
CA SER A 350 -12.03 13.72 8.52
C SER A 350 -13.32 13.84 7.69
N GLY A 351 -13.61 12.83 6.87
CA GLY A 351 -14.78 12.84 6.02
C GLY A 351 -14.49 13.32 4.60
N ARG A 352 -15.47 13.15 3.71
CA ARG A 352 -15.38 13.50 2.31
C ARG A 352 -15.23 15.02 2.10
N GLU A 353 -15.84 15.81 2.94
CA GLU A 353 -15.81 17.27 2.90
C GLU A 353 -14.40 17.86 3.16
N TRP A 354 -13.50 17.04 3.73
CA TRP A 354 -12.08 17.38 3.93
C TRP A 354 -11.15 16.73 2.89
N GLU A 355 -11.70 16.19 1.82
CA GLU A 355 -10.94 15.72 0.66
C GLU A 355 -10.69 16.91 -0.28
N ARG A 356 -9.47 17.00 -0.83
CA ARG A 356 -9.07 18.09 -1.73
C ARG A 356 -8.56 17.51 -3.04
N PRO A 357 -8.89 18.14 -4.19
CA PRO A 357 -8.33 17.75 -5.48
C PRO A 357 -6.82 18.01 -5.52
N ALA A 358 -6.08 17.11 -6.15
CA ALA A 358 -4.65 17.26 -6.41
C ALA A 358 -4.26 16.48 -7.67
N ASN A 359 -3.13 16.84 -8.27
CA ASN A 359 -2.46 16.01 -9.25
C ASN A 359 -1.34 15.22 -8.56
N PHE A 360 -1.26 13.94 -8.84
CA PHE A 360 -0.22 13.02 -8.38
C PHE A 360 0.59 12.56 -9.57
N THR A 361 1.87 12.91 -9.62
CA THR A 361 2.78 12.44 -10.67
C THR A 361 3.94 11.66 -10.06
N LEU A 362 4.16 10.44 -10.53
CA LEU A 362 5.25 9.56 -10.11
C LEU A 362 6.38 9.59 -11.16
N PHE A 363 7.60 9.79 -10.68
CA PHE A 363 8.82 9.68 -11.47
C PHE A 363 9.66 8.51 -10.97
N GLU A 364 10.22 7.74 -11.89
CA GLU A 364 11.21 6.71 -11.61
C GLU A 364 12.40 6.89 -12.56
N ASN A 365 13.61 6.84 -11.99
CA ASN A 365 14.82 7.09 -12.75
C ASN A 365 14.77 8.41 -13.57
N GLY A 366 14.19 9.45 -12.97
CA GLY A 366 14.07 10.78 -13.57
C GLY A 366 13.06 10.90 -14.72
N GLN A 367 12.21 9.90 -14.93
CA GLN A 367 11.18 9.89 -15.96
C GLN A 367 9.80 9.77 -15.33
N GLU A 368 8.85 10.53 -15.86
CA GLU A 368 7.43 10.34 -15.52
C GLU A 368 6.99 8.92 -15.90
N LYS A 369 6.32 8.25 -14.98
CA LYS A 369 5.79 6.89 -15.13
C LYS A 369 4.29 6.83 -14.98
N PHE A 370 3.73 7.68 -14.14
CA PHE A 370 2.30 7.73 -13.87
C PHE A 370 1.92 9.15 -13.48
N SER A 371 0.77 9.63 -13.97
CA SER A 371 0.16 10.88 -13.54
C SER A 371 -1.36 10.74 -13.52
N ALA A 372 -2.00 11.24 -12.45
CA ALA A 372 -3.45 11.26 -12.33
C ALA A 372 -3.93 12.39 -11.45
N ASN A 373 -5.14 12.92 -11.74
CA ASN A 373 -5.86 13.76 -10.83
C ASN A 373 -6.57 12.90 -9.78
N ILE A 374 -6.43 13.25 -8.52
CA ILE A 374 -6.82 12.45 -7.35
C ILE A 374 -7.47 13.32 -6.28
N GLY A 375 -8.09 12.66 -5.29
CA GLY A 375 -8.44 13.30 -4.01
C GLY A 375 -7.40 13.00 -2.94
N ILE A 376 -7.08 13.97 -2.08
CA ILE A 376 -6.18 13.80 -0.95
C ILE A 376 -6.83 14.20 0.38
N ARG A 377 -6.51 13.46 1.45
CA ARG A 377 -6.86 13.79 2.85
C ARG A 377 -5.69 13.53 3.76
N ILE A 378 -5.61 14.26 4.88
CA ILE A 378 -4.62 13.95 5.91
C ILE A 378 -4.91 12.56 6.51
N HIS A 379 -3.86 11.75 6.60
CA HIS A 379 -3.89 10.41 7.19
C HIS A 379 -3.36 10.41 8.63
N GLY A 380 -3.78 9.42 9.43
CA GLY A 380 -3.33 9.19 10.80
C GLY A 380 -4.35 9.62 11.85
N ALA A 381 -3.99 9.45 13.13
CA ALA A 381 -4.73 9.89 14.30
C ALA A 381 -3.92 10.97 15.05
N TYR A 382 -3.12 10.58 16.04
CA TYR A 382 -2.25 11.49 16.77
C TYR A 382 -1.21 12.18 15.89
N THR A 383 -0.62 11.46 14.93
CA THR A 383 0.43 11.95 14.01
C THR A 383 -0.04 13.00 13.00
N ARG A 384 -1.35 13.29 12.93
CA ARG A 384 -1.86 14.42 12.12
C ARG A 384 -1.32 15.78 12.59
N GLN A 385 -0.93 15.90 13.86
CA GLN A 385 -0.36 17.14 14.40
C GLN A 385 1.14 17.30 14.14
N ASP A 386 1.82 16.28 13.63
CA ASP A 386 3.24 16.39 13.26
C ASP A 386 3.42 17.37 12.09
N PRO A 387 4.55 18.10 12.00
CA PRO A 387 4.78 19.03 10.90
C PRO A 387 4.77 18.35 9.53
N GLN A 388 5.43 17.20 9.39
CA GLN A 388 5.34 16.34 8.20
C GLN A 388 4.13 15.42 8.33
N LYS A 389 3.11 15.60 7.48
CA LYS A 389 1.84 14.87 7.56
C LYS A 389 1.74 13.80 6.48
N SER A 390 1.11 12.69 6.84
CA SER A 390 0.76 11.62 5.89
C SER A 390 -0.52 11.95 5.13
N PHE A 391 -0.64 11.46 3.89
CA PHE A 391 -1.82 11.65 3.04
C PHE A 391 -2.44 10.32 2.64
N ASN A 392 -3.76 10.22 2.69
CA ASN A 392 -4.50 9.25 1.89
C ASN A 392 -4.72 9.83 0.49
N ILE A 393 -4.54 8.98 -0.52
CA ILE A 393 -4.75 9.24 -1.93
C ILE A 393 -5.98 8.44 -2.36
N TYR A 394 -6.90 9.06 -3.08
CA TYR A 394 -8.13 8.44 -3.57
C TYR A 394 -8.28 8.64 -5.07
N ALA A 395 -8.39 7.53 -5.80
CA ALA A 395 -8.86 7.54 -7.17
C ALA A 395 -10.39 7.70 -7.18
N ARG A 396 -10.88 8.73 -7.86
CA ARG A 396 -12.31 9.01 -7.94
C ARG A 396 -12.65 9.72 -9.23
N SER A 397 -13.76 9.34 -9.85
CA SER A 397 -14.31 9.98 -11.04
C SER A 397 -14.60 11.48 -10.89
N ASP A 398 -14.73 11.97 -9.64
CA ASP A 398 -14.89 13.42 -9.36
C ASP A 398 -13.61 14.22 -9.65
N TYR A 399 -12.45 13.58 -9.66
CA TYR A 399 -11.15 14.23 -9.84
C TYR A 399 -10.44 13.79 -11.13
N GLY A 400 -10.55 12.49 -11.48
CA GLY A 400 -9.84 11.85 -12.57
C GLY A 400 -10.25 10.38 -12.67
N PRO A 401 -9.31 9.44 -12.88
CA PRO A 401 -9.64 8.02 -12.99
C PRO A 401 -10.17 7.46 -11.67
N SER A 402 -11.09 6.50 -11.74
CA SER A 402 -11.62 5.79 -10.57
C SER A 402 -10.67 4.74 -10.01
N LYS A 403 -9.60 4.41 -10.76
CA LYS A 403 -8.52 3.50 -10.39
C LYS A 403 -7.16 4.09 -10.79
N LEU A 404 -6.15 3.84 -9.97
CA LEU A 404 -4.75 4.11 -10.27
C LEU A 404 -4.16 2.84 -10.90
N ASN A 405 -4.12 2.79 -12.23
CA ASN A 405 -3.66 1.61 -12.97
C ASN A 405 -2.16 1.72 -13.24
N TYR A 406 -1.35 1.27 -12.29
CA TYR A 406 0.11 1.24 -12.37
C TYR A 406 0.69 0.26 -11.35
N ASP A 407 1.76 -0.45 -11.70
CA ASP A 407 2.50 -1.32 -10.78
C ASP A 407 3.45 -0.50 -9.87
N PHE A 408 2.91 0.09 -8.80
CA PHE A 408 3.67 0.89 -7.85
C PHE A 408 4.70 0.09 -7.04
N PHE A 409 4.65 -1.24 -7.07
CA PHE A 409 5.44 -2.12 -6.20
C PHE A 409 6.36 -3.09 -6.94
N ASP A 410 6.70 -2.83 -8.21
CA ASP A 410 7.65 -3.61 -9.02
C ASP A 410 7.29 -5.10 -9.16
N GLY A 411 6.02 -5.42 -9.32
CA GLY A 411 5.53 -6.79 -9.42
C GLY A 411 5.65 -7.63 -8.15
N LYS A 412 5.95 -6.99 -7.02
CA LYS A 412 6.08 -7.68 -5.72
C LYS A 412 4.75 -7.89 -5.02
N LEU A 413 3.77 -7.02 -5.31
CA LEU A 413 2.44 -7.12 -4.72
C LEU A 413 1.63 -8.18 -5.46
N LEU A 414 1.34 -9.27 -4.78
CA LEU A 414 0.63 -10.42 -5.37
C LEU A 414 -0.64 -10.72 -4.58
N ASN A 415 -1.72 -11.02 -5.28
CA ASN A 415 -2.89 -11.61 -4.64
C ASN A 415 -2.65 -13.09 -4.27
N TYR A 416 -3.58 -13.69 -3.52
CA TYR A 416 -3.46 -15.09 -3.07
C TYR A 416 -3.31 -16.12 -4.21
N LYS A 417 -3.65 -15.74 -5.46
CA LYS A 417 -3.45 -16.58 -6.66
C LYS A 417 -2.10 -16.36 -7.34
N GLY A 418 -1.25 -15.50 -6.78
CA GLY A 418 0.05 -15.15 -7.33
C GLY A 418 0.00 -14.22 -8.55
N LYS A 419 -1.11 -13.49 -8.76
CA LYS A 419 -1.20 -12.44 -9.79
C LYS A 419 -0.81 -11.09 -9.19
N VAL A 420 -0.11 -10.27 -9.96
CA VAL A 420 0.23 -8.90 -9.59
C VAL A 420 -1.04 -8.09 -9.40
N ILE A 421 -1.04 -7.25 -8.35
CA ILE A 421 -2.02 -6.19 -8.13
C ILE A 421 -1.37 -4.89 -8.60
N ASP A 422 -1.94 -4.27 -9.61
CA ASP A 422 -1.46 -3.09 -10.31
C ASP A 422 -2.55 -2.03 -10.56
N SER A 423 -3.68 -2.16 -9.85
CA SER A 423 -4.84 -1.28 -9.96
C SER A 423 -5.40 -0.99 -8.57
N PHE A 424 -5.50 0.29 -8.18
CA PHE A 424 -5.80 0.70 -6.81
C PHE A 424 -6.90 1.76 -6.76
N ASP A 425 -7.84 1.62 -5.81
CA ASP A 425 -8.82 2.66 -5.47
C ASP A 425 -8.22 3.74 -4.57
N SER A 426 -7.24 3.36 -3.77
CA SER A 426 -6.58 4.26 -2.83
C SER A 426 -5.21 3.76 -2.40
N LEU A 427 -4.32 4.70 -2.12
CA LEU A 427 -3.00 4.50 -1.55
C LEU A 427 -2.78 5.46 -0.38
N THR A 428 -1.64 5.34 0.29
CA THR A 428 -1.23 6.25 1.37
C THR A 428 0.22 6.68 1.16
N LEU A 429 0.50 7.99 1.26
CA LEU A 429 1.84 8.52 1.49
C LEU A 429 2.05 8.67 3.00
N ARG A 430 2.86 7.79 3.60
CA ARG A 430 3.07 7.72 5.05
C ARG A 430 4.43 8.28 5.44
N THR A 431 4.47 9.11 6.46
CA THR A 431 5.72 9.76 6.97
C THR A 431 6.55 8.86 7.87
N GLY A 432 6.11 7.64 8.14
CA GLY A 432 6.69 6.72 9.13
C GLY A 432 6.02 6.83 10.49
N ALA A 433 5.04 7.71 10.66
CA ALA A 433 4.31 7.96 11.91
C ALA A 433 5.28 8.14 13.10
N ASN A 434 5.23 7.26 14.11
CA ASN A 434 6.15 7.35 15.25
C ASN A 434 7.61 7.07 14.86
N ASP A 435 7.85 6.28 13.80
CA ASP A 435 9.19 5.97 13.26
C ASP A 435 9.65 6.98 12.19
N LYS A 436 9.37 8.27 12.40
CA LYS A 436 9.67 9.35 11.44
C LYS A 436 11.17 9.48 11.11
N ASP A 437 12.05 9.06 12.02
CA ASP A 437 13.50 9.23 11.89
C ASP A 437 14.17 8.07 11.13
N THR A 438 13.51 6.93 10.95
CA THR A 438 14.00 5.83 10.11
C THR A 438 13.04 5.42 9.00
N LYS A 439 11.73 5.45 9.24
CA LYS A 439 10.64 5.02 8.34
C LYS A 439 10.68 3.54 7.95
N ILE A 440 11.48 2.74 8.66
CA ILE A 440 11.83 1.36 8.31
C ILE A 440 11.03 0.33 9.11
N ARG A 441 10.73 0.59 10.42
CA ARG A 441 10.21 -0.44 11.34
C ARG A 441 8.94 -1.12 10.85
N ASP A 442 7.90 -0.36 10.56
CA ASP A 442 6.61 -0.90 10.11
C ASP A 442 6.76 -1.65 8.77
N ARG A 443 7.51 -1.09 7.82
CA ARG A 443 7.79 -1.72 6.54
C ARG A 443 8.51 -3.06 6.70
N LEU A 444 9.59 -3.08 7.47
CA LEU A 444 10.35 -4.30 7.75
C LEU A 444 9.45 -5.37 8.36
N ASN A 445 8.70 -5.01 9.40
CA ASN A 445 7.85 -5.93 10.14
C ASN A 445 6.81 -6.61 9.25
N GLN A 446 6.17 -5.85 8.37
CA GLN A 446 5.12 -6.33 7.48
C GLN A 446 5.71 -7.18 6.33
N GLU A 447 6.78 -6.72 5.70
CA GLU A 447 7.39 -7.47 4.58
C GLU A 447 7.93 -8.84 5.01
N MET A 448 8.39 -8.98 6.27
CA MET A 448 8.87 -10.26 6.80
C MET A 448 7.81 -11.35 6.87
N VAL A 449 6.52 -10.99 6.88
CA VAL A 449 5.40 -11.95 6.95
C VAL A 449 4.54 -11.98 5.69
N SER A 450 5.08 -11.52 4.57
CA SER A 450 4.38 -11.47 3.28
C SER A 450 3.95 -12.83 2.73
N ASP A 451 4.52 -13.92 3.24
CA ASP A 451 4.20 -15.31 2.92
C ASP A 451 3.22 -15.96 3.91
N ARG A 452 2.76 -15.19 4.92
CA ARG A 452 1.86 -15.71 5.97
C ARG A 452 0.38 -15.43 5.61
N ASP A 453 -0.51 -16.13 6.32
CA ASP A 453 -1.97 -16.03 6.09
C ASP A 453 -2.59 -14.89 6.92
N ILE A 454 -1.90 -13.75 6.93
CA ILE A 454 -2.37 -12.49 7.49
C ILE A 454 -2.26 -11.41 6.44
N GLY A 455 -3.21 -10.48 6.42
CA GLY A 455 -3.10 -9.33 5.53
C GLY A 455 -2.02 -8.38 5.99
N MET A 456 -1.20 -7.89 5.07
CA MET A 456 -0.15 -6.90 5.32
C MET A 456 -0.15 -5.82 4.23
N LEU A 457 0.45 -4.68 4.51
CA LEU A 457 0.51 -3.54 3.60
C LEU A 457 1.91 -3.42 3.00
N LEU A 458 2.03 -3.62 1.69
CA LEU A 458 3.30 -3.43 1.01
C LEU A 458 3.61 -1.93 0.90
N GLN A 459 4.89 -1.58 1.05
CA GLN A 459 5.38 -0.21 1.08
C GLN A 459 6.61 -0.05 0.18
N THR A 460 6.78 1.16 -0.37
CA THR A 460 7.98 1.54 -1.10
C THR A 460 8.36 2.98 -0.76
N GLU A 461 9.66 3.25 -0.66
CA GLU A 461 10.19 4.59 -0.38
C GLU A 461 10.01 5.53 -1.56
N CYS A 462 9.71 6.79 -1.29
CA CYS A 462 9.69 7.86 -2.27
C CYS A 462 10.07 9.21 -1.66
N ILE A 463 10.56 10.11 -2.49
CA ILE A 463 10.77 11.52 -2.15
C ILE A 463 9.53 12.28 -2.62
N VAL A 464 8.99 13.16 -1.78
CA VAL A 464 7.79 13.93 -2.11
C VAL A 464 8.14 15.41 -2.26
N PHE A 465 7.60 16.02 -3.31
CA PHE A 465 7.54 17.46 -3.52
C PHE A 465 6.07 17.90 -3.46
N ILE A 466 5.79 18.95 -2.72
CA ILE A 466 4.44 19.55 -2.66
C ILE A 466 4.50 20.93 -3.31
N ASP A 467 3.64 21.14 -4.32
CA ASP A 467 3.59 22.36 -5.12
C ASP A 467 4.98 22.83 -5.58
N GLY A 468 5.85 21.86 -5.91
CA GLY A 468 7.19 22.08 -6.40
C GLY A 468 8.27 22.23 -5.32
N GLU A 469 7.96 22.31 -4.02
CA GLU A 469 8.96 22.35 -2.96
C GLU A 469 9.25 20.98 -2.36
N TYR A 470 10.52 20.68 -2.07
CA TYR A 470 10.93 19.44 -1.43
C TYR A 470 10.24 19.25 -0.07
N TRP A 471 9.59 18.10 0.12
CA TRP A 471 8.81 17.80 1.32
C TRP A 471 9.34 16.61 2.13
N GLY A 472 10.40 15.96 1.67
CA GLY A 472 11.08 14.88 2.38
C GLY A 472 10.70 13.47 1.93
N VAL A 473 11.20 12.47 2.66
CA VAL A 473 10.98 11.05 2.37
C VAL A 473 9.64 10.58 2.94
N TYR A 474 8.94 9.76 2.16
CA TYR A 474 7.67 9.09 2.51
C TYR A 474 7.74 7.61 2.14
N ASN A 475 6.83 6.82 2.68
CA ASN A 475 6.49 5.49 2.18
C ASN A 475 5.18 5.58 1.40
N LEU A 476 5.21 5.28 0.10
CA LEU A 476 4.01 5.00 -0.67
C LEU A 476 3.57 3.58 -0.30
N MET A 477 2.35 3.41 0.17
CA MET A 477 1.86 2.15 0.70
C MET A 477 0.40 1.88 0.36
N GLU A 478 0.01 0.62 0.43
CA GLU A 478 -1.38 0.20 0.36
C GLU A 478 -2.22 0.78 1.51
N LYS A 479 -3.52 0.80 1.30
CA LYS A 479 -4.48 1.27 2.31
C LYS A 479 -5.51 0.18 2.61
N ILE A 480 -5.71 -0.17 3.89
CA ILE A 480 -6.78 -1.08 4.29
C ILE A 480 -8.13 -0.49 3.87
N SER A 481 -8.88 -1.26 3.07
CA SER A 481 -10.22 -0.96 2.58
C SER A 481 -10.88 -2.24 2.08
N LYS A 482 -12.17 -2.21 1.80
CA LYS A 482 -12.87 -3.34 1.16
C LYS A 482 -12.27 -3.71 -0.21
N ASP A 483 -11.73 -2.73 -0.93
CA ASP A 483 -11.10 -2.94 -2.23
C ASP A 483 -9.75 -3.64 -2.07
N TYR A 484 -8.92 -3.25 -1.08
CA TYR A 484 -7.72 -3.98 -0.68
C TYR A 484 -8.03 -5.47 -0.41
N VAL A 485 -9.06 -5.76 0.41
CA VAL A 485 -9.44 -7.14 0.71
C VAL A 485 -9.91 -7.87 -0.55
N SER A 486 -10.71 -7.22 -1.39
CA SER A 486 -11.18 -7.77 -2.66
C SER A 486 -10.02 -8.13 -3.59
N ASP A 487 -9.03 -7.25 -3.72
CA ASP A 487 -7.90 -7.42 -4.63
C ASP A 487 -6.94 -8.51 -4.15
N HIS A 488 -6.65 -8.56 -2.86
CA HIS A 488 -5.78 -9.59 -2.28
C HIS A 488 -6.42 -10.97 -2.24
N PHE A 489 -7.68 -11.06 -1.77
CA PHE A 489 -8.33 -12.34 -1.45
C PHE A 489 -9.39 -12.76 -2.49
N LYS A 490 -9.60 -11.95 -3.54
CA LYS A 490 -10.55 -12.22 -4.64
C LYS A 490 -11.97 -12.52 -4.16
N VAL A 491 -12.39 -11.82 -3.12
CA VAL A 491 -13.77 -11.76 -2.62
C VAL A 491 -14.47 -10.53 -3.20
N LYS A 492 -15.79 -10.45 -3.07
CA LYS A 492 -16.55 -9.30 -3.58
C LYS A 492 -16.46 -8.14 -2.59
N ALA A 493 -15.98 -6.98 -3.02
CA ALA A 493 -15.77 -5.81 -2.17
C ALA A 493 -17.04 -5.37 -1.40
N GLY A 494 -18.21 -5.45 -2.04
CA GLY A 494 -19.50 -5.11 -1.40
C GLY A 494 -19.96 -6.07 -0.30
N ASP A 495 -19.30 -7.22 -0.15
CA ASP A 495 -19.60 -8.22 0.90
C ASP A 495 -18.57 -8.19 2.05
N VAL A 496 -17.61 -7.26 2.02
CA VAL A 496 -16.51 -7.19 2.99
C VAL A 496 -16.89 -6.29 4.15
N CYS A 497 -16.80 -6.82 5.38
CA CYS A 497 -16.81 -6.06 6.62
C CYS A 497 -15.39 -5.95 7.16
N ILE A 498 -14.99 -4.73 7.53
CA ILE A 498 -13.69 -4.44 8.16
C ILE A 498 -13.91 -3.68 9.45
N ILE A 499 -13.28 -4.18 10.50
CA ILE A 499 -13.20 -3.51 11.80
C ILE A 499 -11.76 -3.10 12.05
N LYS A 500 -11.53 -1.86 12.45
CA LYS A 500 -10.24 -1.32 12.82
C LYS A 500 -10.33 -0.61 14.17
N THR A 501 -9.67 -1.14 15.18
CA THR A 501 -9.63 -0.57 16.56
C THR A 501 -11.04 -0.19 17.08
N ASP A 502 -11.95 -1.18 17.13
CA ASP A 502 -13.35 -1.01 17.58
C ASP A 502 -14.22 -0.09 16.70
N GLU A 503 -13.80 0.27 15.48
CA GLU A 503 -14.57 1.04 14.51
C GLU A 503 -14.81 0.23 13.24
N GLN A 504 -16.05 0.23 12.73
CA GLN A 504 -16.36 -0.35 11.43
C GLN A 504 -15.99 0.65 10.34
N THR A 505 -15.01 0.29 9.50
CA THR A 505 -14.57 1.14 8.39
C THR A 505 -15.25 0.79 7.07
N ASP A 506 -15.66 -0.47 6.90
CA ASP A 506 -16.38 -0.98 5.75
C ASP A 506 -17.35 -2.09 6.19
N GLY A 507 -18.46 -2.28 5.49
CA GLY A 507 -19.44 -3.33 5.74
C GLY A 507 -20.84 -2.80 6.08
N SER A 508 -21.77 -3.71 6.37
CA SER A 508 -23.15 -3.41 6.72
C SER A 508 -23.39 -3.42 8.25
N ASP A 509 -24.57 -3.01 8.67
CA ASP A 509 -25.02 -3.14 10.09
C ASP A 509 -24.93 -4.60 10.59
N GLN A 510 -25.12 -5.59 9.71
CA GLN A 510 -24.97 -7.01 10.07
C GLN A 510 -23.51 -7.35 10.38
N GLY A 511 -22.56 -6.86 9.60
CA GLY A 511 -21.13 -7.02 9.88
C GLY A 511 -20.73 -6.45 11.24
N TRP A 512 -21.30 -5.29 11.62
CA TRP A 512 -21.12 -4.72 12.96
C TRP A 512 -21.71 -5.62 14.06
N GLN A 513 -22.92 -6.16 13.86
CA GLN A 513 -23.53 -7.09 14.81
C GLN A 513 -22.71 -8.39 14.97
N ASP A 514 -22.18 -8.91 13.88
CA ASP A 514 -21.29 -10.08 13.90
C ASP A 514 -20.02 -9.80 14.71
N TYR A 515 -19.45 -8.59 14.57
CA TYR A 515 -18.30 -8.18 15.39
C TYR A 515 -18.66 -8.06 16.88
N GLN A 516 -19.80 -7.46 17.23
CA GLN A 516 -20.25 -7.40 18.62
C GLN A 516 -20.49 -8.80 19.21
N THR A 517 -21.01 -9.73 18.39
CA THR A 517 -21.16 -11.14 18.75
C THR A 517 -19.81 -11.79 19.04
N LEU A 518 -18.81 -11.55 18.19
CA LEU A 518 -17.43 -12.04 18.42
C LEU A 518 -16.85 -11.48 19.73
N LYS A 519 -17.00 -10.18 19.99
CA LYS A 519 -16.51 -9.55 21.22
C LYS A 519 -17.18 -10.14 22.47
N GLN A 520 -18.51 -10.30 22.45
CA GLN A 520 -19.26 -10.88 23.55
C GLN A 520 -18.84 -12.33 23.80
N PHE A 521 -18.70 -13.11 22.74
CA PHE A 521 -18.16 -14.47 22.82
C PHE A 521 -16.77 -14.49 23.46
N ALA A 522 -15.85 -13.68 22.95
CA ALA A 522 -14.47 -13.62 23.45
C ALA A 522 -14.37 -13.24 24.95
N GLN A 523 -15.30 -12.39 25.43
CA GLN A 523 -15.35 -11.95 26.83
C GLN A 523 -15.96 -12.98 27.78
N SER A 524 -16.90 -13.83 27.30
CA SER A 524 -17.71 -14.71 28.14
C SER A 524 -17.41 -16.20 27.99
N ALA A 525 -16.72 -16.61 26.91
CA ALA A 525 -16.46 -18.02 26.61
C ALA A 525 -15.54 -18.68 27.63
N ASN A 526 -15.91 -19.90 28.05
CA ASN A 526 -15.03 -20.78 28.81
C ASN A 526 -14.27 -21.72 27.86
N PHE A 527 -13.05 -21.36 27.50
CA PHE A 527 -12.23 -22.15 26.57
C PHE A 527 -11.68 -23.48 27.15
N SER A 528 -12.03 -23.82 28.39
CA SER A 528 -11.86 -25.21 28.88
C SER A 528 -12.97 -26.13 28.33
N ASN A 529 -14.06 -25.61 27.80
CA ASN A 529 -15.12 -26.36 27.14
C ASN A 529 -14.80 -26.54 25.64
N ALA A 530 -14.90 -27.76 25.15
CA ALA A 530 -14.69 -28.10 23.75
C ALA A 530 -15.65 -27.35 22.81
N ASP A 531 -16.92 -27.15 23.20
CA ASP A 531 -17.89 -26.43 22.39
C ASP A 531 -17.49 -24.97 22.16
N SER A 532 -16.92 -24.29 23.19
CA SER A 532 -16.42 -22.93 23.05
C SER A 532 -15.20 -22.87 22.11
N VAL A 533 -14.35 -23.88 22.13
CA VAL A 533 -13.23 -23.98 21.21
C VAL A 533 -13.71 -24.20 19.78
N GLU A 534 -14.64 -25.09 19.54
CA GLU A 534 -15.21 -25.31 18.19
C GLU A 534 -15.98 -24.08 17.69
N GLN A 535 -16.67 -23.37 18.59
CA GLN A 535 -17.32 -22.09 18.24
C GLN A 535 -16.27 -21.06 17.78
N PHE A 536 -15.12 -20.95 18.44
CA PHE A 536 -14.01 -20.11 17.96
C PHE A 536 -13.58 -20.49 16.54
N TYR A 537 -13.38 -21.77 16.25
CA TYR A 537 -12.99 -22.27 14.92
C TYR A 537 -14.06 -22.02 13.84
N SER A 538 -15.34 -21.86 14.26
CA SER A 538 -16.41 -21.49 13.34
C SER A 538 -16.47 -19.99 13.05
N LEU A 539 -16.10 -19.14 14.02
CA LEU A 539 -16.14 -17.69 13.92
C LEU A 539 -14.88 -17.08 13.32
N CYS A 540 -13.72 -17.67 13.60
CA CYS A 540 -12.42 -17.13 13.21
C CYS A 540 -11.62 -18.12 12.37
N ASP A 541 -10.82 -17.60 11.45
CA ASP A 541 -9.72 -18.35 10.87
C ASP A 541 -8.61 -18.50 11.93
N ALA A 542 -8.50 -19.69 12.47
CA ALA A 542 -7.59 -19.95 13.59
C ALA A 542 -6.12 -19.80 13.22
N LYS A 543 -5.75 -20.08 11.94
CA LYS A 543 -4.38 -19.92 11.48
C LYS A 543 -4.03 -18.44 11.30
N SER A 544 -4.92 -17.66 10.67
CA SER A 544 -4.76 -16.21 10.57
C SER A 544 -4.62 -15.59 11.97
N PHE A 545 -5.45 -15.99 12.92
CA PHE A 545 -5.38 -15.50 14.31
C PHE A 545 -4.08 -15.90 15.01
N ALA A 546 -3.62 -17.15 14.84
CA ALA A 546 -2.38 -17.64 15.44
C ALA A 546 -1.15 -16.92 14.86
N ASP A 547 -1.05 -16.79 13.54
CA ASP A 547 0.03 -16.07 12.85
C ASP A 547 0.06 -14.58 13.26
N TYR A 548 -1.11 -13.93 13.34
CA TYR A 548 -1.24 -12.54 13.75
C TYR A 548 -0.74 -12.31 15.19
N MET A 549 -1.26 -13.08 16.15
CA MET A 549 -0.86 -12.98 17.55
C MET A 549 0.62 -13.33 17.79
N ALA A 550 1.13 -14.31 17.03
CA ALA A 550 2.54 -14.69 17.09
C ALA A 550 3.43 -13.56 16.56
N THR A 551 3.06 -12.95 15.44
CA THR A 551 3.77 -11.81 14.86
C THR A 551 3.85 -10.64 15.84
N GLU A 552 2.74 -10.19 16.40
CA GLU A 552 2.70 -9.05 17.34
C GLU A 552 3.53 -9.31 18.63
N LEU A 553 3.50 -10.53 19.13
CA LEU A 553 4.31 -10.92 20.30
C LEU A 553 5.80 -10.97 19.98
N ILE A 554 6.19 -11.43 18.77
CA ILE A 554 7.59 -11.45 18.35
C ILE A 554 8.08 -10.02 18.13
N LEU A 555 7.30 -9.15 17.49
CA LEU A 555 7.64 -7.75 17.29
C LEU A 555 7.79 -6.98 18.61
N GLY A 556 7.09 -7.41 19.66
CA GLY A 556 7.06 -6.71 20.94
C GLY A 556 6.40 -5.33 20.82
N ASN A 557 5.40 -5.21 19.95
CA ASN A 557 4.64 -3.99 19.71
C ASN A 557 3.88 -3.60 20.99
N SER A 558 4.32 -2.53 21.65
CA SER A 558 3.77 -2.12 22.93
C SER A 558 2.42 -1.42 22.82
N ASP A 559 2.07 -0.90 21.63
CA ASP A 559 0.77 -0.26 21.36
C ASP A 559 -0.32 -1.26 20.92
N PHE A 560 0.06 -2.50 20.60
CA PHE A 560 -0.87 -3.56 20.23
C PHE A 560 -1.74 -4.05 21.40
N GLY A 561 -2.98 -4.42 21.10
CA GLY A 561 -3.91 -5.09 22.01
C GLY A 561 -5.00 -4.21 22.63
N ASN A 562 -4.73 -2.91 22.86
CA ASN A 562 -5.74 -1.88 23.09
C ASN A 562 -6.07 -1.16 21.78
N ASN A 563 -5.03 -0.87 21.00
CA ASN A 563 -5.07 -0.20 19.71
C ASN A 563 -4.49 -1.11 18.62
N ASN A 564 -4.42 -0.61 17.41
CA ASN A 564 -3.65 -1.15 16.29
C ASN A 564 -3.98 -2.62 15.98
N TYR A 565 -5.27 -2.97 15.97
CA TYR A 565 -5.73 -4.24 15.43
C TYR A 565 -6.79 -4.02 14.36
N ALA A 566 -6.75 -4.84 13.33
CA ALA A 566 -7.77 -4.87 12.29
C ALA A 566 -8.15 -6.30 11.97
N LEU A 567 -9.42 -6.49 11.63
CA LEU A 567 -9.95 -7.78 11.21
C LEU A 567 -11.04 -7.58 10.17
N TRP A 568 -11.22 -8.60 9.34
CA TRP A 568 -12.20 -8.58 8.27
C TRP A 568 -12.87 -9.94 8.08
N LYS A 569 -14.04 -9.94 7.47
CA LYS A 569 -14.75 -11.12 6.98
C LYS A 569 -15.61 -10.78 5.77
N THR A 570 -16.07 -11.80 5.04
CA THR A 570 -17.18 -11.65 4.12
C THR A 570 -18.49 -11.82 4.87
N GLU A 571 -19.49 -10.98 4.57
CA GLU A 571 -20.81 -11.07 5.17
C GLU A 571 -21.65 -12.19 4.52
N THR A 572 -21.41 -12.47 3.24
CA THR A 572 -22.02 -13.59 2.51
C THR A 572 -21.01 -14.72 2.35
N VAL A 573 -21.45 -15.96 2.62
CA VAL A 573 -20.63 -17.17 2.41
C VAL A 573 -20.75 -17.63 0.94
N ASP A 574 -19.62 -17.80 0.28
CA ASP A 574 -19.52 -18.35 -1.07
C ASP A 574 -18.56 -19.56 -1.03
N PRO A 575 -19.09 -20.80 -1.05
CA PRO A 575 -18.27 -22.01 -0.89
C PRO A 575 -17.29 -22.26 -2.05
N GLU A 576 -17.44 -21.54 -3.19
CA GLU A 576 -16.52 -21.65 -4.32
C GLU A 576 -15.30 -20.73 -4.18
N LYS A 577 -15.29 -19.85 -3.18
CA LYS A 577 -14.19 -18.92 -2.90
C LYS A 577 -13.55 -19.21 -1.55
N VAL A 578 -12.27 -19.49 -1.54
CA VAL A 578 -11.48 -19.89 -0.36
C VAL A 578 -11.65 -18.94 0.82
N TYR A 579 -11.71 -17.63 0.57
CA TYR A 579 -11.76 -16.60 1.61
C TYR A 579 -13.18 -16.02 1.87
N ALA A 580 -14.20 -16.53 1.18
CA ALA A 580 -15.59 -16.12 1.40
C ALA A 580 -16.37 -17.11 2.29
N ASP A 581 -15.73 -17.56 3.37
CA ASP A 581 -16.30 -18.56 4.32
C ASP A 581 -16.98 -17.91 5.54
N GLY A 582 -17.02 -16.56 5.60
CA GLY A 582 -17.65 -15.81 6.67
C GLY A 582 -16.88 -15.78 7.98
N LYS A 583 -15.62 -16.23 8.01
CA LYS A 583 -14.77 -16.21 9.20
C LYS A 583 -13.96 -14.92 9.30
N TRP A 584 -13.75 -14.47 10.54
CA TRP A 584 -12.88 -13.34 10.84
C TRP A 584 -11.41 -13.68 10.60
N ARG A 585 -10.70 -12.80 9.86
CA ARG A 585 -9.25 -12.82 9.58
C ARG A 585 -8.62 -11.51 9.98
N PHE A 586 -7.32 -11.53 10.27
CA PHE A 586 -6.62 -10.40 10.84
C PHE A 586 -5.73 -9.71 9.80
N LEU A 587 -5.57 -8.37 9.95
CA LEU A 587 -4.75 -7.51 9.12
C LEU A 587 -3.72 -6.81 10.00
N LEU A 588 -2.47 -6.81 9.56
CA LEU A 588 -1.35 -6.18 10.25
C LEU A 588 -1.20 -4.72 9.81
N PHE A 589 -1.06 -3.81 10.75
CA PHE A 589 -0.78 -2.39 10.49
C PHE A 589 -0.24 -1.69 11.74
N ASP A 590 0.44 -0.56 11.58
CA ASP A 590 0.99 0.27 12.66
C ASP A 590 1.86 -0.53 13.65
N THR A 591 2.85 -1.26 13.12
CA THR A 591 3.66 -2.21 13.90
C THR A 591 4.96 -1.60 14.42
N GLU A 592 5.20 -0.30 14.21
CA GLU A 592 6.48 0.34 14.53
C GLU A 592 6.74 0.56 16.03
N TYR A 593 5.74 0.43 16.91
CA TYR A 593 5.87 0.81 18.33
C TYR A 593 6.58 -0.25 19.16
N GLY A 594 7.81 -0.54 18.78
CA GLY A 594 8.70 -1.53 19.37
C GLY A 594 10.14 -1.32 18.94
N GLN A 595 10.99 -2.32 19.09
CA GLN A 595 12.37 -2.35 18.56
C GLN A 595 13.20 -1.12 18.95
N GLY A 596 13.11 -0.71 20.22
CA GLY A 596 13.83 0.42 20.77
C GLY A 596 13.26 1.80 20.44
N LEU A 597 12.12 1.89 19.75
CA LEU A 597 11.47 3.18 19.51
C LEU A 597 11.09 3.81 20.86
N TYR A 598 11.52 5.04 21.12
CA TYR A 598 11.34 5.75 22.39
C TYR A 598 11.79 4.95 23.65
N GLY A 599 12.76 4.04 23.50
CA GLY A 599 13.16 3.14 24.57
C GLY A 599 12.16 2.01 24.88
N GLN A 600 11.04 1.96 24.17
CA GLN A 600 10.04 0.90 24.31
C GLN A 600 10.55 -0.40 23.68
N SER A 601 10.35 -1.47 24.36
CA SER A 601 10.77 -2.85 24.06
C SER A 601 12.21 -2.99 23.52
N ASN A 602 12.91 -3.96 24.06
CA ASN A 602 14.22 -4.41 23.58
C ASN A 602 14.14 -5.91 23.27
N ALA A 603 15.24 -6.51 22.81
CA ALA A 603 15.28 -7.92 22.45
C ALA A 603 14.78 -8.86 23.57
N ASN A 604 14.94 -8.47 24.85
CA ASN A 604 14.56 -9.26 26.03
C ASN A 604 13.15 -8.94 26.56
N THR A 605 12.41 -8.00 25.97
CA THR A 605 11.07 -7.61 26.42
C THR A 605 10.11 -8.80 26.35
N ASN A 606 9.48 -9.16 27.46
CA ASN A 606 8.50 -10.24 27.53
C ASN A 606 7.09 -9.70 27.15
N ALA A 607 6.77 -9.75 25.88
CA ALA A 607 5.50 -9.26 25.36
C ALA A 607 4.27 -10.05 25.85
N PHE A 608 4.40 -11.32 26.28
CA PHE A 608 3.29 -12.11 26.83
C PHE A 608 2.72 -11.46 28.09
N GLN A 609 3.59 -11.01 28.99
CA GLN A 609 3.17 -10.42 30.25
C GLN A 609 2.48 -9.07 30.02
N SER A 610 3.08 -8.19 29.23
CA SER A 610 2.53 -6.87 28.93
C SER A 610 1.19 -6.97 28.19
N LEU A 611 1.08 -7.88 27.22
CA LEU A 611 -0.16 -8.09 26.47
C LEU A 611 -1.28 -8.64 27.38
N LYS A 612 -0.97 -9.60 28.24
CA LYS A 612 -1.95 -10.20 29.16
C LYS A 612 -2.52 -9.18 30.14
N SER A 613 -1.72 -8.21 30.56
CA SER A 613 -2.17 -7.16 31.50
C SER A 613 -3.19 -6.18 30.88
N LYS A 614 -3.28 -6.07 29.55
CA LYS A 614 -4.23 -5.19 28.87
C LYS A 614 -5.69 -5.61 29.02
N ASN A 615 -5.98 -6.89 29.27
CA ASN A 615 -7.28 -7.45 29.62
C ASN A 615 -8.44 -7.07 28.66
N THR A 616 -8.16 -6.90 27.38
CA THR A 616 -9.16 -6.62 26.33
C THR A 616 -9.89 -7.89 25.88
N TRP A 617 -10.94 -7.75 25.06
CA TRP A 617 -11.64 -8.89 24.48
C TRP A 617 -10.69 -9.79 23.67
N LEU A 618 -9.82 -9.18 22.87
CA LEU A 618 -8.84 -9.86 22.03
C LEU A 618 -7.84 -10.68 22.86
N THR A 619 -7.30 -10.05 23.92
CA THR A 619 -6.34 -10.72 24.81
C THR A 619 -7.01 -11.83 25.66
N LYS A 620 -8.27 -11.64 26.08
CA LYS A 620 -9.05 -12.68 26.77
C LYS A 620 -9.27 -13.91 25.89
N MET A 621 -9.66 -13.70 24.63
CA MET A 621 -9.82 -14.78 23.67
C MET A 621 -8.50 -15.52 23.45
N PHE A 622 -7.42 -14.78 23.16
CA PHE A 622 -6.12 -15.37 22.89
C PHE A 622 -5.58 -16.17 24.08
N PHE A 623 -5.48 -15.57 25.25
CA PHE A 623 -4.95 -16.26 26.43
C PHE A 623 -5.89 -17.36 26.92
N GLY A 624 -7.19 -17.17 26.78
CA GLY A 624 -8.18 -18.21 27.08
C GLY A 624 -7.98 -19.48 26.25
N LEU A 625 -7.78 -19.32 24.94
CA LEU A 625 -7.45 -20.42 24.03
C LEU A 625 -6.07 -21.00 24.29
N LEU A 626 -5.03 -20.18 24.42
CA LEU A 626 -3.65 -20.61 24.63
C LEU A 626 -3.49 -21.39 25.94
N ASP A 627 -4.16 -20.96 27.00
CA ASP A 627 -4.09 -21.58 28.31
C ASP A 627 -4.88 -22.88 28.40
N ASN A 628 -6.03 -23.00 27.71
CA ASN A 628 -6.97 -24.09 27.96
C ASN A 628 -7.19 -25.04 26.78
N SER A 629 -6.95 -24.62 25.53
CA SER A 629 -7.11 -25.48 24.36
C SER A 629 -5.79 -26.06 23.89
N ALA A 630 -5.61 -27.38 24.02
CA ALA A 630 -4.41 -28.07 23.48
C ALA A 630 -4.32 -27.90 21.96
N LYS A 631 -5.44 -28.01 21.24
CA LYS A 631 -5.52 -27.86 19.78
C LYS A 631 -5.03 -26.46 19.32
N PHE A 632 -5.50 -25.39 19.96
CA PHE A 632 -5.06 -24.03 19.61
C PHE A 632 -3.61 -23.77 20.04
N ARG A 633 -3.22 -24.24 21.22
CA ARG A 633 -1.84 -24.10 21.71
C ARG A 633 -0.82 -24.75 20.78
N GLU A 634 -1.11 -25.96 20.28
CA GLU A 634 -0.27 -26.64 19.30
C GLU A 634 -0.13 -25.81 18.01
N LEU A 635 -1.24 -25.33 17.44
CA LEU A 635 -1.24 -24.46 16.28
C LEU A 635 -0.41 -23.19 16.51
N PHE A 636 -0.64 -22.51 17.65
CA PHE A 636 0.05 -21.26 17.98
C PHE A 636 1.55 -21.46 18.19
N VAL A 637 1.96 -22.50 18.94
CA VAL A 637 3.38 -22.84 19.15
C VAL A 637 4.06 -23.12 17.82
N THR A 638 3.41 -23.88 16.95
CA THR A 638 3.92 -24.18 15.59
C THR A 638 4.14 -22.90 14.78
N CYS A 639 3.12 -22.03 14.68
CA CYS A 639 3.23 -20.73 13.97
C CYS A 639 4.34 -19.84 14.58
N TYR A 640 4.43 -19.78 15.89
CA TYR A 640 5.39 -18.96 16.60
C TYR A 640 6.85 -19.41 16.35
N TYR A 641 7.11 -20.72 16.41
CA TYR A 641 8.42 -21.29 16.12
C TYR A 641 8.80 -21.14 14.65
N ASP A 642 7.84 -21.37 13.74
CA ASP A 642 8.04 -21.19 12.31
C ASP A 642 8.43 -19.74 11.98
N LEU A 643 7.70 -18.76 12.54
CA LEU A 643 8.02 -17.33 12.40
C LEU A 643 9.42 -16.99 12.94
N CYS A 644 9.78 -17.47 14.14
CA CYS A 644 11.10 -17.24 14.73
C CYS A 644 12.24 -17.94 13.95
N ASN A 645 11.98 -19.13 13.39
CA ASN A 645 13.00 -19.91 12.68
C ASN A 645 13.22 -19.42 11.23
N GLU A 646 12.20 -18.88 10.59
CA GLU A 646 12.25 -18.47 9.18
C GLU A 646 12.03 -16.98 9.02
N ASN A 647 10.80 -16.48 9.21
CA ASN A 647 10.45 -15.11 8.88
C ASN A 647 11.25 -14.08 9.68
N TYR A 648 11.29 -14.24 10.99
CA TYR A 648 11.98 -13.35 11.93
C TYR A 648 13.31 -13.91 12.44
N SER A 649 13.94 -14.85 11.70
CA SER A 649 15.30 -15.27 12.04
C SER A 649 16.27 -14.07 11.94
N ALA A 650 17.21 -13.98 12.88
CA ALA A 650 18.15 -12.85 12.94
C ALA A 650 18.86 -12.60 11.59
N SER A 651 19.25 -13.66 10.86
CA SER A 651 19.93 -13.56 9.58
C SER A 651 19.02 -12.99 8.47
N LYS A 652 17.77 -13.43 8.37
CA LYS A 652 16.83 -13.00 7.34
C LYS A 652 16.42 -11.55 7.56
N VAL A 653 16.11 -11.21 8.81
CA VAL A 653 15.76 -9.82 9.17
C VAL A 653 16.95 -8.89 8.93
N THR A 654 18.18 -9.28 9.34
CA THR A 654 19.38 -8.47 9.12
C THR A 654 19.63 -8.23 7.63
N SER A 655 19.45 -9.26 6.79
CA SER A 655 19.59 -9.11 5.35
C SER A 655 18.59 -8.08 4.80
N ARG A 656 17.31 -8.23 5.15
CA ARG A 656 16.27 -7.30 4.68
C ARG A 656 16.46 -5.88 5.23
N LEU A 657 16.81 -5.75 6.50
CA LEU A 657 17.09 -4.46 7.13
C LEU A 657 18.24 -3.73 6.40
N ASN A 658 19.32 -4.43 6.04
CA ASN A 658 20.44 -3.83 5.30
C ASN A 658 20.02 -3.36 3.88
N GLU A 659 19.13 -4.09 3.22
CA GLU A 659 18.55 -3.66 1.94
C GLU A 659 17.74 -2.36 2.12
N LEU A 660 16.89 -2.28 3.15
CA LEU A 660 16.12 -1.09 3.47
C LEU A 660 17.03 0.09 3.83
N ILE A 661 18.04 -0.12 4.70
CA ILE A 661 19.02 0.92 5.03
C ILE A 661 19.66 1.47 3.74
N SER A 662 20.05 0.60 2.82
CA SER A 662 20.67 1.00 1.55
C SER A 662 19.70 1.80 0.67
N ALA A 663 18.41 1.46 0.68
CA ALA A 663 17.38 2.16 -0.08
C ALA A 663 17.08 3.57 0.48
N TYR A 664 17.05 3.73 1.81
CA TYR A 664 16.72 5.01 2.44
C TYR A 664 17.93 5.94 2.62
N SER A 665 19.15 5.40 2.80
CA SER A 665 20.36 6.18 3.10
C SER A 665 20.63 7.36 2.15
N PRO A 666 20.34 7.29 0.84
CA PRO A 666 20.61 8.41 -0.05
C PRO A 666 19.76 9.66 0.21
N ALA A 667 18.52 9.50 0.71
CA ALA A 667 17.57 10.60 0.85
C ALA A 667 17.24 10.97 2.30
N MET A 668 17.47 10.06 3.26
CA MET A 668 17.13 10.32 4.67
C MET A 668 17.91 11.45 5.31
N PRO A 669 19.20 11.69 5.01
CA PRO A 669 19.92 12.83 5.59
C PRO A 669 19.24 14.18 5.30
N GLU A 670 18.84 14.43 4.05
CA GLU A 670 18.12 15.65 3.67
C GLU A 670 16.72 15.72 4.32
N SER A 671 16.04 14.60 4.42
CA SER A 671 14.74 14.52 5.10
C SER A 671 14.85 14.80 6.61
N LEU A 672 15.92 14.35 7.25
CA LEU A 672 16.21 14.65 8.66
C LEU A 672 16.64 16.12 8.85
N GLU A 673 17.38 16.68 7.93
CA GLU A 673 17.68 18.13 7.93
C GLU A 673 16.41 18.96 7.83
N ARG A 674 15.48 18.56 6.96
CA ARG A 674 14.21 19.25 6.73
C ARG A 674 13.25 19.16 7.92
N TRP A 675 13.12 17.97 8.54
CA TRP A 675 12.10 17.65 9.53
C TRP A 675 12.63 17.26 10.90
N GLY A 676 13.94 17.15 11.09
CA GLY A 676 14.58 16.76 12.34
C GLY A 676 14.52 17.83 13.42
N ALA A 677 15.09 17.52 14.59
CA ALA A 677 14.98 18.31 15.83
C ALA A 677 15.38 19.79 15.76
N LYS A 678 16.10 20.23 14.72
CA LYS A 678 16.41 21.65 14.49
C LYS A 678 15.19 22.49 14.05
N GLY A 679 14.18 21.87 13.50
CA GLY A 679 12.93 22.54 13.09
C GLY A 679 11.98 22.86 14.25
N ALA A 680 12.22 22.37 15.43
CA ALA A 680 11.49 22.72 16.63
C ALA A 680 12.32 23.76 17.41
N GLY A 681 11.94 25.03 17.34
CA GLY A 681 12.57 26.07 18.16
C GLY A 681 12.68 25.63 19.62
N GLY A 682 13.87 25.26 20.02
CA GLY A 682 14.38 25.29 21.39
C GLY A 682 13.70 24.46 22.50
N ASN A 683 12.63 23.70 22.23
CA ASN A 683 12.07 22.75 23.18
C ASN A 683 12.08 21.35 22.57
N THR A 684 13.13 20.63 22.88
CA THR A 684 13.19 19.18 22.70
C THR A 684 12.02 18.53 23.44
N TRP A 685 11.02 18.03 22.71
CA TRP A 685 10.15 16.97 23.20
C TRP A 685 10.93 15.63 23.31
N GLY A 686 12.23 15.70 23.38
CA GLY A 686 13.12 14.71 23.89
C GLY A 686 13.48 15.04 25.34
N GLY A 687 12.54 15.50 26.14
CA GLY A 687 12.65 15.41 27.59
C GLY A 687 12.78 13.93 27.90
N ASP A 688 13.85 13.60 28.60
CA ASP A 688 14.33 12.30 29.05
C ASP A 688 13.19 11.37 29.54
N TRP A 689 12.36 10.91 28.60
CA TRP A 689 11.32 9.88 28.82
C TRP A 689 11.95 8.52 29.03
N GLY A 690 13.23 8.36 28.69
CA GLY A 690 14.00 7.14 28.90
C GLY A 690 14.34 6.84 30.36
N ASN A 691 14.18 7.79 31.28
CA ASN A 691 14.45 7.63 32.71
C ASN A 691 13.20 7.68 33.60
N MET A 692 12.00 7.72 33.03
CA MET A 692 10.78 7.49 33.82
C MET A 692 10.53 5.98 33.91
N ASP A 693 10.87 5.43 35.07
CA ASP A 693 10.50 4.06 35.44
C ASP A 693 8.97 3.95 35.61
N TRP A 694 8.28 3.65 34.51
CA TRP A 694 6.83 3.43 34.47
C TRP A 694 6.40 2.17 35.23
N GLY A 695 7.35 1.32 35.60
CA GLY A 695 7.09 0.08 36.33
C GLY A 695 6.87 0.27 37.83
N ASN A 696 7.22 1.43 38.42
CA ASN A 696 7.19 1.69 39.84
C ASN A 696 6.24 2.85 40.24
N MET A 697 5.36 3.32 39.36
CA MET A 697 4.32 4.23 39.79
C MET A 697 3.20 3.43 40.46
N ASP A 698 3.20 3.47 41.80
CA ASP A 698 2.10 2.98 42.63
C ASP A 698 0.85 3.84 42.41
N TRP A 699 -0.02 3.40 41.52
CA TRP A 699 -1.32 4.01 41.21
C TRP A 699 -2.33 3.88 42.36
N GLY A 700 -1.94 3.21 43.47
CA GLY A 700 -2.77 2.95 44.63
C GLY A 700 -2.90 4.10 45.62
N ASN A 701 -2.09 5.18 45.51
CA ASN A 701 -1.99 6.18 46.55
C ASN A 701 -2.18 7.64 46.14
N MET A 702 -2.97 7.92 45.07
CA MET A 702 -3.53 9.26 44.88
C MET A 702 -4.87 9.34 45.60
N GLY A 703 -4.74 9.71 46.82
CA GLY A 703 -5.63 9.72 47.90
C GLY A 703 -7.02 10.24 47.63
N GLY A 704 -7.96 9.44 48.00
CA GLY A 704 -9.32 9.84 48.27
C GLY A 704 -9.37 10.81 49.44
N ASP A 705 -9.98 11.96 49.20
CA ASP A 705 -10.52 12.80 50.24
C ASP A 705 -11.64 11.98 50.95
N PRO A 706 -11.60 11.78 52.29
CA PRO A 706 -12.56 10.92 52.98
C PRO A 706 -14.00 11.45 53.00
N ASN A 707 -14.31 12.55 52.33
CA ASN A 707 -15.64 13.22 52.39
C ASN A 707 -16.46 13.19 51.10
N MET A 708 -16.10 12.40 50.10
CA MET A 708 -17.01 12.15 48.95
C MET A 708 -17.70 10.81 49.13
N GLY A 709 -18.97 10.88 49.52
CA GLY A 709 -19.84 9.71 49.67
C GLY A 709 -20.02 8.95 48.35
N ASN A 710 -20.13 7.64 48.52
CA ASN A 710 -20.44 6.65 47.48
C ASN A 710 -21.48 7.15 46.48
N GLN A 711 -21.06 7.40 45.23
CA GLN A 711 -22.00 7.38 44.09
C GLN A 711 -21.57 6.24 43.16
N ASP A 712 -22.52 5.38 42.99
CA ASP A 712 -22.51 4.14 42.24
C ASP A 712 -22.20 4.40 40.75
N TRP A 713 -21.00 4.03 40.24
CA TRP A 713 -20.60 4.12 38.82
C TRP A 713 -21.06 2.93 37.95
N GLY A 714 -22.04 2.18 38.48
CA GLY A 714 -22.53 0.92 37.89
C GLY A 714 -23.59 1.06 36.79
N ASN A 715 -23.94 2.26 36.33
CA ASN A 715 -25.09 2.36 35.40
C ASN A 715 -24.98 3.53 34.41
N MET A 716 -23.88 3.57 33.59
CA MET A 716 -23.82 4.35 32.35
C MET A 716 -23.39 3.47 31.17
N GLY A 717 -24.10 2.40 30.97
CA GLY A 717 -24.19 1.67 29.72
C GLY A 717 -25.54 1.99 29.08
N ASN A 718 -25.49 2.40 27.81
CA ASN A 718 -26.62 2.74 26.94
C ASN A 718 -27.19 4.15 27.10
N GLN A 719 -26.61 5.14 26.44
CA GLN A 719 -27.38 6.19 25.78
C GLN A 719 -26.84 6.45 24.38
N ASP A 720 -27.76 6.32 23.47
CA ASP A 720 -27.76 6.49 22.03
C ASP A 720 -27.23 7.89 21.64
N TRP A 721 -26.12 7.96 20.88
CA TRP A 721 -25.54 9.20 20.33
C TRP A 721 -26.08 9.58 18.95
N GLY A 722 -27.23 9.03 18.62
CA GLY A 722 -27.84 9.10 17.29
C GLY A 722 -28.98 10.10 17.13
N ASN A 723 -29.12 11.17 17.92
CA ASN A 723 -30.08 12.24 17.58
C ASN A 723 -29.96 13.45 18.52
N MET A 724 -29.06 14.40 18.27
CA MET A 724 -29.18 15.77 18.76
C MET A 724 -28.89 16.76 17.66
N GLY A 725 -29.89 16.97 16.81
CA GLY A 725 -30.05 18.18 16.04
C GLY A 725 -30.39 19.35 16.93
N ASN A 726 -29.68 20.47 16.68
CA ASN A 726 -30.05 21.84 17.06
C ASN A 726 -31.34 22.04 17.85
N GLN A 727 -31.22 22.37 19.14
CA GLN A 727 -31.97 23.43 19.80
C GLN A 727 -31.57 23.51 21.30
N ASP A 728 -31.48 24.79 21.78
CA ASP A 728 -31.42 25.20 23.20
C ASP A 728 -30.08 25.23 23.94
N TRP A 729 -29.18 26.15 23.52
CA TRP A 729 -28.19 26.78 24.41
C TRP A 729 -28.45 28.28 24.63
N GLN A 730 -29.68 28.65 24.93
CA GLN A 730 -30.01 29.98 25.43
C GLN A 730 -30.81 29.85 26.70
N ASN A 731 -30.15 29.56 27.83
CA ASN A 731 -30.60 30.01 29.18
C ASN A 731 -29.70 29.42 30.27
N MET A 732 -28.52 30.01 30.47
CA MET A 732 -27.84 30.06 31.78
C MET A 732 -26.99 31.31 31.81
N GLY A 733 -27.66 32.41 32.08
CA GLY A 733 -27.04 33.68 32.42
C GLY A 733 -26.84 33.80 33.93
N ASN A 734 -25.70 34.42 34.24
CA ASN A 734 -25.37 35.11 35.49
C ASN A 734 -25.38 34.31 36.81
N GLN A 735 -24.19 33.88 37.24
CA GLN A 735 -23.84 34.10 38.64
C GLN A 735 -22.41 34.72 38.75
N ASP A 736 -22.44 35.80 39.54
CA ASP A 736 -21.42 36.76 39.85
C ASP A 736 -20.27 36.17 40.69
N TRP A 737 -19.02 36.23 40.27
CA TRP A 737 -17.83 35.96 41.06
C TRP A 737 -16.95 37.22 41.14
N GLY A 738 -17.40 38.12 41.98
CA GLY A 738 -16.60 39.24 42.43
C GLY A 738 -15.80 38.86 43.67
N ASN A 739 -14.52 39.21 43.60
CA ASN A 739 -13.66 39.50 44.73
C ASN A 739 -12.98 38.31 45.48
N MET A 740 -11.74 38.02 45.10
CA MET A 740 -10.65 37.77 46.06
C MET A 740 -9.31 38.29 45.55
N GLY A 741 -8.80 39.23 46.31
CA GLY A 741 -7.65 40.03 46.02
C GLY A 741 -6.31 39.33 46.23
N ASP A 742 -5.34 40.03 45.73
CA ASP A 742 -3.90 39.88 45.84
C ASP A 742 -3.34 39.26 47.11
N GLN A 743 -2.49 38.22 46.92
CA GLN A 743 -1.42 37.93 47.88
C GLN A 743 -0.09 37.67 47.15
N ASN A 744 0.80 38.54 47.48
CA ASN A 744 2.20 38.68 47.09
C ASN A 744 3.06 37.53 47.65
N TRP A 745 3.74 36.73 46.80
CA TRP A 745 4.75 35.78 47.23
C TRP A 745 6.13 36.27 46.83
N ASN A 746 6.82 36.83 47.87
CA ASN A 746 8.23 37.15 47.86
C ASN A 746 9.06 35.89 48.07
N GLN A 747 9.81 35.42 47.06
CA GLN A 747 10.76 34.31 47.18
C GLN A 747 12.14 34.85 47.57
N GLN A 748 12.66 34.43 48.71
CA GLN A 748 14.08 34.49 49.06
C GLN A 748 14.80 33.21 48.55
N PRO A 749 16.07 33.28 48.09
CA PRO A 749 16.83 32.14 47.60
C PRO A 749 17.37 31.29 48.75
N VAL A 750 17.17 29.97 48.58
CA VAL A 750 17.74 28.92 49.51
C VAL A 750 19.14 28.60 49.04
N GLN A 751 20.12 28.63 49.94
CA GLN A 751 21.48 28.17 49.71
C GLN A 751 21.56 26.63 49.69
N PRO A 752 22.44 26.01 48.85
CA PRO A 752 22.60 24.55 48.81
C PRO A 752 23.47 24.04 49.97
N ALA A 753 23.13 22.85 50.46
CA ALA A 753 23.85 22.12 51.48
C ALA A 753 25.17 21.49 50.95
N PRO A 754 26.18 21.24 51.79
CA PRO A 754 27.48 20.73 51.34
C PRO A 754 27.42 19.26 50.94
N GLY A 755 28.11 18.93 49.84
CA GLY A 755 28.12 17.59 49.22
C GLY A 755 29.02 16.58 49.94
N ASP A 756 28.67 15.31 49.78
CA ASP A 756 29.35 14.11 50.25
C ASP A 756 30.62 13.84 49.37
N PRO A 757 31.79 13.54 49.97
CA PRO A 757 33.07 13.48 49.25
C PRO A 757 33.37 12.16 48.53
N ASN A 758 32.40 11.24 48.34
CA ASN A 758 32.67 9.89 47.79
C ASN A 758 31.99 9.50 46.48
N GLN A 759 31.71 10.47 45.58
CA GLN A 759 31.32 10.11 44.22
C GLN A 759 32.39 10.51 43.18
N PRO A 760 32.73 9.62 42.20
CA PRO A 760 33.70 9.93 41.15
C PRO A 760 33.13 11.00 40.18
N GLY A 761 33.97 12.01 39.91
CA GLY A 761 33.64 13.24 39.22
C GLY A 761 32.87 13.14 37.93
N GLN A 762 31.77 13.85 37.91
CA GLN A 762 31.18 14.38 36.66
C GLN A 762 32.00 15.60 36.22
N GLN A 763 32.36 15.59 34.93
CA GLN A 763 32.99 16.78 34.34
C GLN A 763 32.05 17.99 34.39
N PRO A 764 32.55 19.20 34.63
CA PRO A 764 31.71 20.40 34.68
C PRO A 764 31.05 20.66 33.33
N GLY A 765 29.75 20.93 33.35
CA GLY A 765 28.98 21.38 32.20
C GLY A 765 29.60 22.66 31.60
N GLN A 766 29.82 22.63 30.31
CA GLN A 766 30.30 23.76 29.53
C GLN A 766 29.21 24.87 29.50
N ASP A 767 29.63 26.10 29.80
CA ASP A 767 28.85 27.31 29.73
C ASP A 767 28.46 27.59 28.25
N PRO A 768 27.18 27.73 27.90
CA PRO A 768 26.74 28.00 26.54
C PRO A 768 27.12 29.39 25.99
N ASN A 769 27.76 30.25 26.78
CA ASN A 769 28.08 31.62 26.39
C ASN A 769 29.57 31.91 26.12
N GLN A 770 30.40 30.89 25.81
CA GLN A 770 31.76 31.18 25.34
C GLN A 770 31.76 31.64 23.88
N PRO A 771 32.23 32.84 23.53
CA PRO A 771 32.35 33.26 22.15
C PRO A 771 33.50 32.52 21.47
N GLY A 772 33.20 31.65 20.47
CA GLY A 772 34.25 31.09 19.65
C GLY A 772 34.04 29.64 19.15
N GLN A 773 33.00 28.94 19.53
CA GLN A 773 32.68 27.65 18.90
C GLN A 773 31.70 27.89 17.75
N GLN A 774 32.13 27.63 16.52
CA GLN A 774 31.19 27.50 15.41
C GLN A 774 30.18 26.40 15.75
N PRO A 775 28.89 26.53 15.40
CA PRO A 775 27.92 25.48 15.59
C PRO A 775 28.46 24.20 14.90
N GLN A 776 28.60 23.11 15.66
CA GLN A 776 28.96 21.83 15.04
C GLN A 776 27.91 21.51 13.99
N GLN A 777 28.34 21.37 12.73
CA GLN A 777 27.51 20.94 11.64
C GLN A 777 26.98 19.53 11.98
N VAL A 778 25.66 19.36 12.02
CA VAL A 778 25.02 18.06 12.33
C VAL A 778 25.28 17.15 11.14
N ASP A 779 25.86 15.98 11.41
CA ASP A 779 25.98 14.91 10.41
C ASP A 779 24.67 14.08 10.39
N TYR A 780 23.78 14.40 9.50
CA TYR A 780 22.49 13.74 9.37
C TYR A 780 22.60 12.29 8.86
N ALA A 781 23.67 11.95 8.11
CA ALA A 781 23.93 10.57 7.72
C ALA A 781 24.30 9.71 8.94
N GLN A 782 25.14 10.24 9.82
CA GLN A 782 25.47 9.60 11.09
C GLN A 782 24.23 9.54 11.99
N GLN A 783 23.40 10.57 12.02
CA GLN A 783 22.15 10.56 12.79
C GLN A 783 21.19 9.45 12.29
N PHE A 784 21.00 9.29 10.99
CA PHE A 784 20.21 8.19 10.43
C PHE A 784 20.79 6.83 10.86
N SER A 785 22.12 6.64 10.75
CA SER A 785 22.78 5.42 11.21
C SER A 785 22.53 5.13 12.69
N ASN A 786 22.61 6.16 13.53
CA ASN A 786 22.34 6.04 14.97
C ASN A 786 20.87 5.65 15.24
N ASN A 787 19.92 6.19 14.49
CA ASN A 787 18.49 5.90 14.63
C ASN A 787 18.14 4.47 14.19
N VAL A 788 18.89 3.88 13.28
CA VAL A 788 18.72 2.48 12.82
C VAL A 788 19.33 1.48 13.80
N SER A 789 20.38 1.85 14.53
CA SER A 789 21.11 0.96 15.44
C SER A 789 20.24 0.22 16.48
N PRO A 790 19.21 0.83 17.10
CA PRO A 790 18.29 0.11 17.99
C PRO A 790 17.53 -1.03 17.29
N ILE A 791 17.16 -0.88 16.02
CA ILE A 791 16.48 -1.91 15.23
C ILE A 791 17.42 -3.10 15.05
N GLN A 792 18.68 -2.85 14.63
CA GLN A 792 19.69 -3.90 14.48
C GLN A 792 19.93 -4.64 15.81
N THR A 793 20.08 -3.89 16.91
CA THR A 793 20.30 -4.44 18.23
C THR A 793 19.14 -5.34 18.69
N PHE A 794 17.90 -4.92 18.43
CA PHE A 794 16.71 -5.70 18.76
C PHE A 794 16.73 -7.07 18.07
N TRP A 795 17.00 -7.11 16.78
CA TRP A 795 16.91 -8.32 15.97
C TRP A 795 18.08 -9.29 16.14
N ASN A 796 19.21 -8.87 16.72
CA ASN A 796 20.38 -9.75 16.95
C ASN A 796 20.06 -10.99 17.81
N SER A 797 19.04 -10.93 18.67
CA SER A 797 18.71 -12.03 19.58
C SER A 797 17.20 -12.20 19.83
N ARG A 798 16.36 -11.44 19.11
CA ARG A 798 14.91 -11.43 19.38
C ARG A 798 14.26 -12.79 19.15
N ASP A 799 14.62 -13.47 18.09
CA ASP A 799 14.09 -14.80 17.74
C ASP A 799 14.32 -15.83 18.84
N THR A 800 15.51 -15.81 19.43
CA THR A 800 15.88 -16.70 20.54
C THR A 800 15.16 -16.32 21.83
N ASN A 801 15.14 -15.04 22.18
CA ASN A 801 14.47 -14.56 23.39
C ASN A 801 12.95 -14.75 23.31
N ALA A 802 12.35 -14.52 22.13
CA ALA A 802 10.93 -14.73 21.92
C ALA A 802 10.53 -16.20 22.17
N LYS A 803 11.27 -17.18 21.63
CA LYS A 803 11.05 -18.61 21.90
C LYS A 803 11.14 -18.92 23.39
N GLN A 804 12.14 -18.36 24.11
CA GLN A 804 12.28 -18.56 25.55
C GLN A 804 11.11 -17.94 26.33
N HIS A 805 10.61 -16.78 25.95
CA HIS A 805 9.44 -16.15 26.59
C HIS A 805 8.17 -16.99 26.42
N LEU A 806 7.96 -17.60 25.26
CA LEU A 806 6.85 -18.49 25.02
C LEU A 806 6.91 -19.72 25.93
N VAL A 807 8.06 -20.40 26.01
CA VAL A 807 8.28 -21.57 26.90
C VAL A 807 8.06 -21.18 28.36
N ASN A 808 8.61 -20.05 28.79
CA ASN A 808 8.45 -19.57 30.18
C ASN A 808 6.95 -19.26 30.48
N TYR A 809 6.21 -18.71 29.53
CA TYR A 809 4.77 -18.44 29.69
C TYR A 809 3.95 -19.73 29.79
N LEU A 810 4.21 -20.71 28.92
CA LEU A 810 3.45 -21.96 28.86
C LEU A 810 3.78 -22.91 30.02
N GLY A 811 5.00 -22.79 30.57
CA GLY A 811 5.44 -23.62 31.74
C GLY A 811 5.32 -25.12 31.49
N ASN A 812 4.62 -25.82 32.36
CA ASN A 812 4.45 -27.27 32.28
C ASN A 812 3.43 -27.75 31.19
N LYS A 813 2.84 -26.82 30.40
CA LYS A 813 1.92 -27.17 29.30
C LYS A 813 2.65 -27.61 28.04
N VAL A 814 3.97 -27.36 27.95
CA VAL A 814 4.86 -27.80 26.88
C VAL A 814 6.18 -28.24 27.49
N THR A 815 6.93 -29.06 26.76
CA THR A 815 8.29 -29.40 27.15
C THR A 815 9.22 -28.20 27.06
N ASN A 816 10.25 -28.09 27.88
CA ASN A 816 11.31 -27.09 27.74
C ASN A 816 12.53 -27.64 26.95
N GLN A 817 12.48 -28.91 26.55
CA GLN A 817 13.51 -29.51 25.72
C GLN A 817 13.29 -29.17 24.25
N THR A 818 14.38 -28.90 23.57
CA THR A 818 14.37 -28.54 22.15
C THR A 818 15.10 -29.54 21.28
N CYS A 819 14.71 -29.64 20.04
CA CYS A 819 15.45 -30.34 18.99
C CYS A 819 15.80 -29.40 17.85
N THR A 820 16.89 -29.67 17.16
CA THR A 820 17.24 -29.02 15.90
C THR A 820 16.71 -29.91 14.76
N VAL A 821 15.84 -29.37 13.96
CA VAL A 821 15.28 -29.99 12.75
C VAL A 821 16.08 -29.51 11.55
N SER A 822 16.73 -30.42 10.85
CA SER A 822 17.51 -30.15 9.65
C SER A 822 16.79 -30.76 8.43
N ILE A 823 16.57 -29.94 7.42
CA ILE A 823 15.95 -30.31 6.15
C ILE A 823 17.04 -30.44 5.09
N SER A 824 16.96 -31.49 4.30
CA SER A 824 17.67 -31.63 3.03
C SER A 824 16.67 -31.88 1.91
N ASN A 825 16.71 -31.03 0.89
CA ASN A 825 15.79 -31.07 -0.25
C ASN A 825 16.57 -30.85 -1.55
N GLN A 826 16.03 -31.32 -2.65
CA GLN A 826 16.46 -30.97 -3.99
C GLN A 826 15.43 -30.00 -4.58
N SER A 827 15.55 -28.71 -4.27
CA SER A 827 14.54 -27.69 -4.58
C SER A 827 14.27 -27.52 -6.08
N SER A 828 15.18 -27.98 -6.95
CA SER A 828 14.95 -28.08 -8.40
C SER A 828 14.05 -29.24 -8.80
N GLN A 829 13.89 -30.25 -7.95
CA GLN A 829 13.11 -31.48 -8.23
C GLN A 829 11.77 -31.49 -7.50
N GLY A 830 11.62 -30.73 -6.42
CA GLY A 830 10.38 -30.65 -5.68
C GLY A 830 10.35 -29.59 -4.61
N ASP A 831 9.15 -29.23 -4.18
CA ASP A 831 8.90 -28.32 -3.08
C ASP A 831 8.72 -29.11 -1.78
N LEU A 832 9.19 -28.56 -0.68
CA LEU A 832 9.06 -29.11 0.66
C LEU A 832 8.36 -28.11 1.56
N LEU A 833 7.30 -28.56 2.22
CA LEU A 833 6.63 -27.81 3.28
C LEU A 833 6.96 -28.44 4.63
N LEU A 834 7.28 -27.60 5.59
CA LEU A 834 7.49 -27.96 6.98
C LEU A 834 6.52 -27.14 7.84
N ASN A 835 5.60 -27.81 8.52
CA ASN A 835 4.56 -27.15 9.30
C ASN A 835 3.80 -26.09 8.45
N THR A 836 3.98 -24.81 8.74
CA THR A 836 3.36 -23.71 8.02
C THR A 836 4.29 -23.06 6.98
N LEU A 837 5.54 -23.54 6.87
CA LEU A 837 6.58 -22.97 6.01
C LEU A 837 6.66 -23.67 4.66
N THR A 838 6.78 -22.88 3.60
CA THR A 838 7.26 -23.37 2.30
C THR A 838 8.76 -23.10 2.22
N LEU A 839 9.57 -24.16 2.13
CA LEU A 839 11.03 -24.05 2.15
C LEU A 839 11.61 -24.24 0.73
N PRO A 840 11.96 -23.14 0.03
CA PRO A 840 12.52 -23.19 -1.32
C PRO A 840 14.02 -23.54 -1.34
N TYR A 841 14.57 -24.01 -0.23
CA TYR A 841 16.01 -24.21 -0.02
C TYR A 841 16.41 -25.66 -0.25
N ASN A 842 17.67 -25.90 -0.63
CA ASN A 842 18.28 -27.23 -0.67
C ASN A 842 18.62 -27.75 0.74
N SER A 843 18.89 -26.83 1.67
CA SER A 843 19.13 -27.15 3.07
C SER A 843 18.58 -26.04 3.96
N TRP A 844 18.01 -26.42 5.09
CA TRP A 844 17.48 -25.50 6.08
C TRP A 844 17.56 -26.14 7.47
N SER A 845 17.60 -25.34 8.53
CA SER A 845 17.47 -25.85 9.88
C SER A 845 16.78 -24.83 10.80
N GLY A 846 15.99 -25.36 11.74
CA GLY A 846 15.31 -24.59 12.77
C GLY A 846 15.22 -25.35 14.07
N THR A 847 14.99 -24.64 15.17
CA THR A 847 14.84 -25.21 16.52
C THR A 847 13.37 -25.34 16.86
N TYR A 848 12.91 -26.50 17.32
CA TYR A 848 11.54 -26.79 17.76
C TYR A 848 11.51 -27.40 19.14
N LEU A 849 10.34 -27.46 19.77
CA LEU A 849 10.16 -28.17 21.02
C LEU A 849 10.08 -29.66 20.77
N MET A 850 10.73 -30.44 21.64
CA MET A 850 10.57 -31.90 21.67
C MET A 850 9.11 -32.26 21.91
N GLU A 851 8.67 -33.39 21.40
CA GLU A 851 7.31 -33.92 21.55
C GLU A 851 6.21 -33.13 20.83
N MET A 852 6.53 -31.96 20.26
CA MET A 852 5.58 -31.25 19.39
C MET A 852 5.55 -31.91 18.01
N PRO A 853 4.35 -32.10 17.43
CA PRO A 853 4.26 -32.69 16.10
C PRO A 853 4.85 -31.76 15.05
N ILE A 854 5.57 -32.34 14.09
CA ILE A 854 6.12 -31.66 12.92
C ILE A 854 5.45 -32.24 11.68
N THR A 855 4.72 -31.42 10.96
CA THR A 855 4.11 -31.85 9.69
C THR A 855 5.08 -31.60 8.55
N ILE A 856 5.17 -32.57 7.64
CA ILE A 856 5.96 -32.46 6.42
C ILE A 856 5.12 -32.82 5.20
N SER A 857 5.34 -32.11 4.13
CA SER A 857 4.72 -32.37 2.83
C SER A 857 5.72 -32.13 1.72
N ALA A 858 5.67 -32.93 0.66
CA ALA A 858 6.54 -32.74 -0.50
C ALA A 858 5.76 -32.94 -1.81
N GLU A 859 6.06 -32.10 -2.78
CA GLU A 859 5.49 -32.16 -4.12
C GLU A 859 6.62 -32.15 -5.15
N GLY A 860 6.57 -33.09 -6.10
CA GLY A 860 7.54 -33.15 -7.20
C GLY A 860 7.26 -32.08 -8.26
N LYS A 861 8.31 -31.56 -8.92
CA LYS A 861 8.23 -30.57 -10.00
C LYS A 861 9.25 -30.83 -11.10
N ASN A 862 9.11 -30.17 -12.23
CA ASN A 862 10.06 -30.23 -13.36
C ASN A 862 10.31 -31.65 -13.89
N GLY A 863 9.28 -32.53 -13.90
CA GLY A 863 9.41 -33.90 -14.34
C GLY A 863 9.94 -34.86 -13.28
N TYR A 864 9.86 -34.47 -12.02
CA TYR A 864 10.15 -35.35 -10.88
C TYR A 864 8.89 -35.58 -10.06
N ARG A 865 8.82 -36.78 -9.43
CA ARG A 865 7.81 -37.10 -8.44
C ARG A 865 8.45 -37.39 -7.08
N PHE A 866 7.71 -37.16 -6.03
CA PHE A 866 8.15 -37.53 -4.67
C PHE A 866 8.34 -39.03 -4.59
N ALA A 867 9.47 -39.50 -4.06
CA ALA A 867 9.84 -40.88 -3.95
C ALA A 867 9.83 -41.39 -2.50
N GLY A 868 9.87 -40.48 -1.53
CA GLY A 868 9.82 -40.85 -0.13
C GLY A 868 10.62 -39.94 0.79
N TRP A 869 10.44 -40.17 2.07
CA TRP A 869 11.16 -39.50 3.16
C TRP A 869 12.28 -40.39 3.70
N LYS A 870 13.43 -39.77 3.99
CA LYS A 870 14.43 -40.35 4.88
C LYS A 870 14.47 -39.51 6.15
N VAL A 871 14.05 -40.10 7.27
CA VAL A 871 13.92 -39.42 8.56
C VAL A 871 14.83 -40.10 9.59
N SER A 872 15.48 -39.31 10.42
CA SER A 872 16.18 -39.81 11.62
C SER A 872 15.94 -38.87 12.79
N GLY A 873 15.91 -39.40 14.01
CA GLY A 873 15.68 -38.65 15.24
C GLY A 873 14.20 -38.24 15.48
N ALA A 874 13.27 -38.78 14.69
CA ALA A 874 11.83 -38.64 14.87
C ALA A 874 11.11 -39.91 14.41
N GLU A 875 9.91 -40.16 14.93
CA GLU A 875 9.00 -41.22 14.54
C GLU A 875 7.79 -40.67 13.79
N PHE A 876 7.22 -41.49 12.89
CA PHE A 876 5.98 -41.13 12.19
C PHE A 876 4.78 -41.30 13.12
N ALA A 877 4.16 -40.20 13.51
CA ALA A 877 2.89 -40.16 14.26
C ALA A 877 1.69 -40.41 13.33
N SER A 878 1.76 -39.94 12.08
CA SER A 878 0.83 -40.26 11.02
C SER A 878 1.54 -40.32 9.67
N GLY A 879 0.99 -41.07 8.71
CA GLY A 879 1.65 -41.35 7.44
C GLY A 879 2.84 -42.30 7.63
N ASN A 880 3.72 -42.38 6.63
CA ASN A 880 4.95 -43.19 6.64
C ASN A 880 5.97 -42.60 5.66
N SER A 881 7.10 -43.27 5.48
CA SER A 881 8.18 -42.81 4.61
C SER A 881 7.81 -42.66 3.12
N SER A 882 6.67 -43.20 2.68
CA SER A 882 6.18 -43.05 1.29
C SER A 882 4.98 -42.09 1.15
N SER A 883 4.45 -41.57 2.25
CA SER A 883 3.30 -40.66 2.24
C SER A 883 3.73 -39.25 1.79
N LEU A 884 2.99 -38.64 0.87
CA LEU A 884 3.21 -37.22 0.48
C LEU A 884 3.14 -36.31 1.69
N ASN A 885 2.18 -36.53 2.57
CA ASN A 885 1.98 -35.82 3.82
C ASN A 885 2.24 -36.77 4.99
N ALA A 886 3.00 -36.31 5.97
CA ALA A 886 3.24 -37.07 7.21
C ALA A 886 3.39 -36.15 8.40
N THR A 887 3.13 -36.68 9.60
CA THR A 887 3.40 -36.00 10.86
C THR A 887 4.48 -36.79 11.61
N LEU A 888 5.48 -36.09 12.10
CA LEU A 888 6.61 -36.63 12.85
C LEU A 888 6.55 -36.17 14.30
N THR A 889 6.95 -37.07 15.23
CA THR A 889 7.22 -36.68 16.62
C THR A 889 8.73 -36.81 16.87
N PRO A 890 9.41 -35.68 17.23
CA PRO A 890 10.84 -35.73 17.57
C PRO A 890 11.12 -36.63 18.75
N THR A 891 12.11 -37.54 18.64
CA THR A 891 12.56 -38.48 19.68
C THR A 891 14.02 -38.22 20.04
N SER A 892 14.71 -37.31 19.37
CA SER A 892 16.10 -36.92 19.59
C SER A 892 16.26 -35.40 19.48
N GLN A 893 17.32 -34.90 20.16
CA GLN A 893 17.68 -33.47 20.03
C GLN A 893 18.14 -33.06 18.63
N THR A 894 18.37 -34.00 17.75
CA THR A 894 18.69 -33.79 16.35
C THR A 894 17.73 -34.61 15.47
N VAL A 895 16.95 -33.90 14.63
CA VAL A 895 16.05 -34.50 13.66
C VAL A 895 16.57 -34.15 12.26
N SER A 896 16.73 -35.15 11.40
CA SER A 896 17.08 -34.95 10.00
C SER A 896 15.98 -35.47 9.11
N ILE A 897 15.52 -34.65 8.17
CA ILE A 897 14.44 -34.95 7.24
C ILE A 897 14.96 -34.67 5.82
N GLN A 898 14.90 -35.68 4.98
CA GLN A 898 15.27 -35.57 3.56
C GLN A 898 14.10 -35.97 2.69
N ALA A 899 13.68 -35.09 1.78
CA ALA A 899 12.78 -35.41 0.70
C ALA A 899 13.59 -36.05 -0.45
N MET A 900 13.10 -37.14 -0.97
CA MET A 900 13.70 -37.85 -2.12
C MET A 900 12.75 -37.77 -3.32
N TYR A 901 13.31 -37.58 -4.48
CA TYR A 901 12.56 -37.48 -5.74
C TYR A 901 13.14 -38.46 -6.77
N THR A 902 12.31 -38.96 -7.65
CA THR A 902 12.72 -39.70 -8.84
C THR A 902 12.23 -39.00 -10.08
N ALA A 903 12.99 -39.11 -11.17
CA ALA A 903 12.48 -38.62 -12.45
C ALA A 903 11.16 -39.38 -12.74
N SER A 904 10.08 -38.62 -12.96
CA SER A 904 8.90 -39.22 -13.57
C SER A 904 9.24 -39.49 -15.03
N GLU A 905 9.10 -40.70 -15.50
CA GLU A 905 8.96 -40.94 -16.94
C GLU A 905 7.74 -40.09 -17.32
N GLY A 906 7.96 -38.97 -18.04
CA GLY A 906 6.93 -37.97 -18.23
C GLY A 906 5.67 -38.62 -18.84
N PHE A 907 4.52 -38.24 -18.32
CA PHE A 907 3.24 -38.67 -18.88
C PHE A 907 3.20 -38.37 -20.39
N ASN A 908 2.65 -39.25 -21.13
CA ASN A 908 2.54 -39.17 -22.57
C ASN A 908 1.07 -39.28 -23.04
N GLN A 909 0.80 -39.14 -24.33
CA GLN A 909 -0.56 -39.22 -24.88
C GLN A 909 -1.25 -40.57 -24.63
N ALA A 910 -0.51 -41.66 -24.34
CA ALA A 910 -1.10 -42.95 -23.98
C ALA A 910 -1.66 -42.91 -22.54
N ASP A 911 -1.00 -42.19 -21.62
CA ASP A 911 -1.46 -42.03 -20.25
C ASP A 911 -2.75 -41.22 -20.19
N VAL A 912 -2.86 -40.14 -21.00
CA VAL A 912 -4.10 -39.36 -21.16
C VAL A 912 -5.25 -40.24 -21.66
N ARG A 913 -4.99 -41.13 -22.64
CA ARG A 913 -6.01 -42.09 -23.14
C ARG A 913 -6.38 -43.09 -22.09
N THR A 914 -5.42 -43.55 -21.31
CA THR A 914 -5.62 -44.57 -20.25
C THR A 914 -6.50 -44.00 -19.13
N LEU A 915 -6.21 -42.79 -18.64
CA LEU A 915 -7.03 -42.12 -17.63
C LEU A 915 -8.42 -41.78 -18.17
N LEU A 916 -8.52 -41.29 -19.40
CA LEU A 916 -9.81 -41.03 -20.06
C LEU A 916 -10.67 -42.31 -20.18
N ALA A 917 -10.08 -43.46 -20.57
CA ALA A 917 -10.77 -44.74 -20.64
C ALA A 917 -11.25 -45.21 -19.26
N TYR A 918 -10.47 -44.99 -18.21
CA TYR A 918 -10.90 -45.26 -16.84
C TYR A 918 -12.07 -44.38 -16.40
N LEU A 919 -11.97 -43.06 -16.57
CA LEU A 919 -13.02 -42.11 -16.20
C LEU A 919 -14.32 -42.31 -16.99
N SER A 920 -14.23 -42.84 -18.22
CA SER A 920 -15.40 -43.18 -19.03
C SER A 920 -15.93 -44.61 -18.75
N GLY A 921 -15.36 -45.33 -17.78
CA GLY A 921 -15.77 -46.69 -17.41
C GLY A 921 -15.39 -47.77 -18.40
N GLN A 922 -14.50 -47.46 -19.37
CA GLN A 922 -14.07 -48.43 -20.42
C GLN A 922 -12.90 -49.30 -19.99
N SER A 923 -12.18 -48.95 -18.92
CA SER A 923 -11.05 -49.71 -18.38
C SER A 923 -11.02 -49.70 -16.86
N LYS A 924 -10.24 -50.60 -16.28
CA LYS A 924 -9.90 -50.61 -14.85
C LYS A 924 -8.41 -50.33 -14.70
N LEU A 925 -8.03 -49.56 -13.70
CA LEU A 925 -6.64 -49.34 -13.32
C LEU A 925 -6.28 -50.16 -12.08
N SER A 926 -5.03 -50.59 -11.98
CA SER A 926 -4.49 -51.08 -10.71
C SER A 926 -4.38 -49.96 -9.70
N SER A 927 -4.38 -50.25 -8.40
CA SER A 927 -4.26 -49.27 -7.37
C SER A 927 -2.94 -48.44 -7.45
N SER A 928 -1.85 -49.04 -7.94
CA SER A 928 -0.58 -48.37 -8.18
C SER A 928 -0.67 -47.36 -9.33
N VAL A 929 -1.31 -47.71 -10.45
CA VAL A 929 -1.49 -46.82 -11.60
C VAL A 929 -2.53 -45.74 -11.30
N ALA A 930 -3.57 -46.05 -10.54
CA ALA A 930 -4.54 -45.06 -10.10
C ALA A 930 -3.88 -44.00 -9.22
N SER A 931 -2.98 -44.41 -8.30
CA SER A 931 -2.21 -43.44 -7.47
C SER A 931 -1.24 -42.60 -8.29
N GLU A 932 -0.75 -43.07 -9.45
CA GLU A 932 0.11 -42.26 -10.34
C GLU A 932 -0.67 -41.19 -11.09
N TYR A 933 -1.96 -41.42 -11.36
CA TYR A 933 -2.83 -40.50 -12.08
C TYR A 933 -3.64 -39.56 -11.15
N ASP A 934 -3.59 -39.74 -9.83
CA ASP A 934 -4.14 -38.85 -8.80
C ASP A 934 -3.22 -37.67 -8.62
N LEU A 935 -3.33 -36.72 -9.55
CA LEU A 935 -2.39 -35.58 -9.66
C LEU A 935 -2.76 -34.41 -8.73
N ASP A 936 -3.98 -34.37 -8.21
CA ASP A 936 -4.41 -33.43 -7.20
C ASP A 936 -4.28 -33.96 -5.76
N GLY A 937 -3.92 -35.26 -5.62
CA GLY A 937 -3.64 -35.90 -4.32
C GLY A 937 -4.87 -36.15 -3.44
N ASN A 938 -6.09 -36.08 -4.01
CA ASN A 938 -7.34 -36.20 -3.26
C ASN A 938 -7.77 -37.66 -3.00
N GLY A 939 -7.02 -38.66 -3.50
CA GLY A 939 -7.27 -40.10 -3.37
C GLY A 939 -8.36 -40.62 -4.30
N LYS A 940 -8.82 -39.84 -5.29
CA LYS A 940 -9.86 -40.19 -6.27
C LYS A 940 -9.43 -39.69 -7.65
N LEU A 941 -9.60 -40.54 -8.66
CA LEU A 941 -9.40 -40.10 -10.03
C LEU A 941 -10.64 -39.40 -10.57
N THR A 942 -10.47 -38.15 -11.02
CA THR A 942 -11.53 -37.29 -11.51
C THR A 942 -11.16 -36.62 -12.85
N SER A 943 -12.08 -35.86 -13.41
CA SER A 943 -11.78 -35.01 -14.59
C SER A 943 -10.72 -33.95 -14.32
N GLU A 944 -10.49 -33.57 -13.07
CA GLU A 944 -9.43 -32.63 -12.64
C GLU A 944 -8.05 -33.25 -12.88
N ASP A 945 -7.83 -34.51 -12.49
CA ASP A 945 -6.59 -35.23 -12.76
C ASP A 945 -6.32 -35.35 -14.25
N LEU A 946 -7.37 -35.58 -15.05
CA LEU A 946 -7.23 -35.63 -16.51
C LEU A 946 -6.80 -34.27 -17.10
N VAL A 947 -7.29 -33.16 -16.55
CA VAL A 947 -6.86 -31.83 -16.96
C VAL A 947 -5.41 -31.59 -16.56
N LEU A 948 -5.04 -31.95 -15.32
CA LEU A 948 -3.66 -31.83 -14.83
C LEU A 948 -2.71 -32.71 -15.67
N LEU A 949 -3.13 -33.94 -15.98
CA LEU A 949 -2.36 -34.83 -16.83
C LEU A 949 -2.13 -34.26 -18.23
N LYS A 950 -3.19 -33.74 -18.88
CA LYS A 950 -3.08 -33.11 -20.22
C LYS A 950 -2.13 -31.89 -20.21
N ARG A 951 -2.02 -31.14 -19.09
CA ARG A 951 -1.08 -30.04 -18.96
C ARG A 951 0.37 -30.48 -18.85
N GLN A 952 0.61 -31.69 -18.33
CA GLN A 952 1.96 -32.29 -18.21
C GLN A 952 2.43 -32.99 -19.47
N VAL A 953 1.49 -33.45 -20.32
CA VAL A 953 1.80 -34.09 -21.62
C VAL A 953 1.99 -32.97 -22.66
N ARG A 954 3.25 -32.80 -23.12
CA ARG A 954 3.59 -31.92 -24.23
C ARG A 954 3.47 -32.59 -25.58
#